data_cefb9f643acd0c09f54dfa086784bda4
#
_entry.id   cefb9f643acd0c09f54dfa086784bda4
#
_cell.length_a   1.000
_cell.length_b   1.000
_cell.length_c   1.000
_cell.angle_alpha   90.00
_cell.angle_beta   90.00
_cell.angle_gamma   90.00
#
_symmetry.space_group_name_H-M   'P 1'
#
loop_
_entity.id
_entity.type
_entity.pdbx_description
1 polymer ?
#
loop_
_entity_poly.entity_id
_entity_poly.type
_entity_poly.pdbx_seq_one_letter_code
_entity_poly.pdbx_strand_id
1 'polypeptide(L)'
;VVLQNAALLRLAPLLVPQPRRGVVGSSRYARSLRDAVRLAAQDPQRRPVLISGEPGLEKDNLAALIHYGSPQRQQLMLRFDGALLKPDGSEVFGAGSDGAEPPLLELLGEGSLLIDKIDQVPASLQEQLLELARSGQWYAGGTMHTFAGRLFFTAESSLPALDRCCTLIRVPPLRVRRQDLGEWLRYGVRQRSRKLGWPAPPQVPEAVVKRLQSYDFPNNLRELEVLIYRALQQVRRQGQDWPSVLPDDVFWTAPRQQRLRFDIWRWKPQLREWMRAPWLWNGLLFALVSWVFVLINLWLWLGPQERQHNGALNLFWAWWWPLILLGFPLVGRLWCSFCPFMVWGEISQRLARRLGWQLQRWPRGDSDSWASPLLAAGFALILLWEELCNLQNTAWLSSCLLLLITAGAVIGSLRFEKRFWCRYLCPVGGMNGLFAKLAITELRAQVGTCSGSCSTYACFKGGPADGEGLATAGCPLGTHPAHLADNRNCVLCLTCVQACPHRSVQLALRPPAADIQREMTLPPGEPALLLVLAGDVCLHHWQRLLGWSALAPASLVEGPWLPRLAAATLALAVPSALFLLARIWFSQARLIRTLYGLLPLVWALLLARHLPIGMAEAGTLLPVSGLVAAPAWSADPHVIAFCQSVAVVLGLSWAVVLLRRQLARSRRAWLGASALAVLLAAAGRWLVALPFA
;
A
#
# COMPACT_ATOMS: atom_id res chain seq x y z
N VAL A 1 11.57 -49.68 -23.88
CA VAL A 1 11.29 -49.28 -22.46
C VAL A 1 12.05 -48.01 -22.06
N VAL A 2 13.36 -47.88 -22.36
CA VAL A 2 14.17 -46.68 -22.01
C VAL A 2 13.73 -45.47 -22.80
N LEU A 3 13.47 -45.58 -24.10
CA LEU A 3 12.94 -44.50 -24.94
C LEU A 3 11.55 -44.05 -24.53
N GLN A 4 10.67 -44.97 -24.12
CA GLN A 4 9.33 -44.65 -23.60
C GLN A 4 9.40 -43.89 -22.26
N ASN A 5 10.35 -44.24 -21.40
CA ASN A 5 10.53 -43.49 -20.14
C ASN A 5 11.09 -42.08 -20.37
N ALA A 6 12.01 -41.89 -21.29
CA ALA A 6 12.53 -40.57 -21.65
C ALA A 6 11.46 -39.65 -22.25
N ALA A 7 10.61 -40.20 -23.15
CA ALA A 7 9.48 -39.47 -23.73
C ALA A 7 8.45 -39.06 -22.66
N LEU A 8 8.11 -39.96 -21.73
CA LEU A 8 7.18 -39.66 -20.63
C LEU A 8 7.73 -38.59 -19.68
N LEU A 9 9.05 -38.58 -19.41
CA LEU A 9 9.69 -37.54 -18.61
C LEU A 9 9.63 -36.15 -19.23
N ARG A 10 9.73 -36.06 -20.57
CA ARG A 10 9.57 -34.79 -21.33
C ARG A 10 8.13 -34.28 -21.27
N LEU A 11 7.15 -35.17 -21.37
CA LEU A 11 5.74 -34.83 -21.40
C LEU A 11 5.19 -34.49 -20.02
N ALA A 12 5.74 -35.07 -18.97
CA ALA A 12 5.23 -34.94 -17.59
C ALA A 12 4.99 -33.49 -17.11
N PRO A 13 5.89 -32.52 -17.32
CA PRO A 13 5.68 -31.14 -16.89
C PRO A 13 4.60 -30.39 -17.69
N LEU A 14 4.26 -30.89 -18.89
CA LEU A 14 3.31 -30.28 -19.82
C LEU A 14 1.91 -30.89 -19.70
N LEU A 15 1.76 -31.95 -18.94
CA LEU A 15 0.48 -32.66 -18.81
C LEU A 15 -0.57 -31.79 -18.13
N VAL A 16 -1.75 -31.72 -18.73
CA VAL A 16 -2.93 -31.10 -18.12
C VAL A 16 -3.64 -32.12 -17.22
N PRO A 17 -3.75 -31.85 -15.92
CA PRO A 17 -4.49 -32.73 -15.03
C PRO A 17 -5.99 -32.71 -15.33
N GLN A 18 -6.73 -33.62 -14.73
CA GLN A 18 -8.20 -33.61 -14.81
C GLN A 18 -8.77 -32.23 -14.44
N PRO A 19 -9.91 -31.83 -15.03
CA PRO A 19 -10.48 -30.52 -14.80
C PRO A 19 -10.76 -30.29 -13.33
N ARG A 20 -10.37 -29.11 -12.82
CA ARG A 20 -10.49 -28.74 -11.40
C ARG A 20 -11.96 -28.65 -10.96
N ARG A 21 -12.85 -28.28 -11.89
CA ARG A 21 -14.28 -28.06 -11.65
C ARG A 21 -15.07 -27.95 -12.96
N GLY A 22 -16.38 -28.20 -12.88
CA GLY A 22 -17.30 -27.89 -13.96
C GLY A 22 -17.62 -26.40 -14.07
N VAL A 23 -18.48 -26.04 -15.00
CA VAL A 23 -19.00 -24.66 -15.15
C VAL A 23 -19.98 -24.37 -14.00
N VAL A 24 -19.59 -23.48 -13.09
CA VAL A 24 -20.42 -23.06 -11.94
C VAL A 24 -21.35 -21.93 -12.38
N GLY A 25 -22.59 -21.96 -11.90
CA GLY A 25 -23.61 -20.92 -12.12
C GLY A 25 -24.92 -21.48 -12.65
N SER A 26 -26.01 -20.76 -12.38
CA SER A 26 -27.37 -21.08 -12.84
C SER A 26 -27.88 -20.08 -13.89
N SER A 27 -27.12 -19.03 -14.21
CA SER A 27 -27.49 -18.02 -15.19
C SER A 27 -27.67 -18.59 -16.61
N ARG A 28 -28.37 -17.89 -17.47
CA ARG A 28 -28.46 -18.21 -18.90
C ARG A 28 -27.08 -18.37 -19.54
N TYR A 29 -26.13 -17.53 -19.15
CA TYR A 29 -24.76 -17.57 -19.67
C TYR A 29 -24.00 -18.83 -19.23
N ALA A 30 -24.16 -19.24 -17.98
CA ALA A 30 -23.52 -20.46 -17.48
C ALA A 30 -24.12 -21.72 -18.13
N ARG A 31 -25.44 -21.71 -18.39
CA ARG A 31 -26.11 -22.81 -19.14
C ARG A 31 -25.61 -22.91 -20.57
N SER A 32 -25.61 -21.78 -21.30
CA SER A 32 -25.09 -21.73 -22.67
C SER A 32 -23.63 -22.17 -22.78
N LEU A 33 -22.79 -21.78 -21.80
CA LEU A 33 -21.39 -22.21 -21.76
C LEU A 33 -21.25 -23.73 -21.52
N ARG A 34 -22.08 -24.32 -20.64
CA ARG A 34 -22.11 -25.78 -20.44
C ARG A 34 -22.52 -26.53 -21.70
N ASP A 35 -23.52 -26.01 -22.40
CA ASP A 35 -23.99 -26.62 -23.65
C ASP A 35 -22.91 -26.53 -24.73
N ALA A 36 -22.23 -25.39 -24.87
CA ALA A 36 -21.11 -25.23 -25.79
C ALA A 36 -19.94 -26.18 -25.49
N VAL A 37 -19.58 -26.34 -24.22
CA VAL A 37 -18.56 -27.31 -23.77
C VAL A 37 -18.97 -28.74 -24.09
N ARG A 38 -20.24 -29.12 -23.84
CA ARG A 38 -20.78 -30.45 -24.12
C ARG A 38 -20.78 -30.75 -25.65
N LEU A 39 -21.27 -29.82 -26.45
CA LEU A 39 -21.28 -29.95 -27.89
C LEU A 39 -19.86 -30.11 -28.48
N ALA A 40 -18.92 -29.27 -27.97
CA ALA A 40 -17.53 -29.41 -28.40
C ALA A 40 -16.91 -30.74 -27.94
N ALA A 41 -17.23 -31.27 -26.77
CA ALA A 41 -16.73 -32.54 -26.29
C ALA A 41 -17.23 -33.74 -27.14
N GLN A 42 -18.45 -33.64 -27.66
CA GLN A 42 -19.12 -34.68 -28.47
C GLN A 42 -18.92 -34.51 -29.98
N ASP A 43 -18.12 -33.51 -30.43
CA ASP A 43 -17.89 -33.29 -31.89
C ASP A 43 -17.14 -34.44 -32.53
N PRO A 44 -17.78 -35.19 -33.45
CA PRO A 44 -17.17 -36.35 -34.10
C PRO A 44 -16.00 -35.98 -35.02
N GLN A 45 -16.00 -34.75 -35.57
CA GLN A 45 -14.96 -34.25 -36.45
C GLN A 45 -13.73 -33.76 -35.70
N ARG A 46 -13.78 -33.68 -34.35
CA ARG A 46 -12.69 -33.23 -33.51
C ARG A 46 -12.08 -31.90 -33.96
N ARG A 47 -12.93 -30.98 -34.46
CA ARG A 47 -12.48 -29.67 -34.93
C ARG A 47 -11.68 -28.96 -33.87
N PRO A 48 -10.66 -28.16 -34.24
CA PRO A 48 -9.95 -27.31 -33.34
C PRO A 48 -10.90 -26.40 -32.56
N VAL A 49 -10.60 -26.13 -31.29
CA VAL A 49 -11.44 -25.29 -30.43
C VAL A 49 -10.68 -24.04 -30.04
N LEU A 50 -11.27 -22.87 -30.26
CA LEU A 50 -10.77 -21.59 -29.77
C LEU A 50 -11.65 -21.11 -28.62
N ILE A 51 -11.07 -20.95 -27.41
CA ILE A 51 -11.75 -20.44 -26.24
C ILE A 51 -11.30 -18.99 -26.01
N SER A 52 -12.15 -18.03 -26.32
CA SER A 52 -11.85 -16.61 -26.21
C SER A 52 -12.54 -15.96 -25.02
N GLY A 53 -11.87 -15.00 -24.39
CA GLY A 53 -12.43 -14.24 -23.26
C GLY A 53 -11.35 -13.56 -22.44
N GLU A 54 -11.78 -12.69 -21.54
CA GLU A 54 -10.89 -11.92 -20.68
C GLU A 54 -9.95 -12.76 -19.81
N PRO A 55 -8.87 -12.15 -19.26
CA PRO A 55 -8.00 -12.84 -18.32
C PRO A 55 -8.75 -13.32 -17.06
N GLY A 56 -8.26 -14.40 -16.45
CA GLY A 56 -8.81 -14.95 -15.22
C GLY A 56 -10.13 -15.72 -15.33
N LEU A 57 -10.54 -16.11 -16.56
CA LEU A 57 -11.77 -16.90 -16.81
C LEU A 57 -11.52 -18.42 -16.83
N GLU A 58 -10.30 -18.87 -16.52
CA GLU A 58 -9.93 -20.30 -16.48
C GLU A 58 -10.25 -21.04 -17.81
N LYS A 59 -9.84 -20.44 -18.91
CA LYS A 59 -10.02 -21.01 -20.26
C LYS A 59 -9.34 -22.37 -20.41
N ASP A 60 -8.21 -22.58 -19.73
CA ASP A 60 -7.48 -23.86 -19.65
C ASP A 60 -8.35 -24.98 -19.00
N ASN A 61 -9.08 -24.66 -17.93
CA ASN A 61 -9.99 -25.62 -17.32
C ASN A 61 -11.17 -25.99 -18.22
N LEU A 62 -11.65 -25.04 -19.06
CA LEU A 62 -12.69 -25.34 -20.05
C LEU A 62 -12.18 -26.26 -21.15
N ALA A 63 -10.95 -26.06 -21.64
CA ALA A 63 -10.31 -26.97 -22.58
C ALA A 63 -10.16 -28.38 -22.00
N ALA A 64 -9.74 -28.48 -20.73
CA ALA A 64 -9.68 -29.75 -20.02
C ALA A 64 -11.07 -30.40 -19.89
N LEU A 65 -12.14 -29.64 -19.59
CA LEU A 65 -13.50 -30.16 -19.55
C LEU A 65 -13.96 -30.75 -20.88
N ILE A 66 -13.58 -30.15 -22.01
CA ILE A 66 -13.90 -30.66 -23.34
C ILE A 66 -13.13 -31.94 -23.60
N HIS A 67 -11.82 -31.97 -23.36
CA HIS A 67 -10.98 -33.14 -23.57
C HIS A 67 -11.45 -34.35 -22.72
N TYR A 68 -11.55 -34.16 -21.39
CA TYR A 68 -11.95 -35.24 -20.48
C TYR A 68 -13.45 -35.61 -20.57
N GLY A 69 -14.26 -34.77 -21.21
CA GLY A 69 -15.64 -35.07 -21.58
C GLY A 69 -15.81 -35.75 -22.94
N SER A 70 -14.74 -35.93 -23.73
CA SER A 70 -14.73 -36.55 -25.03
C SER A 70 -14.51 -38.07 -24.98
N PRO A 71 -14.77 -38.82 -26.07
CA PRO A 71 -14.42 -40.23 -26.14
C PRO A 71 -12.93 -40.52 -25.92
N GLN A 72 -12.04 -39.58 -26.30
CA GLN A 72 -10.58 -39.69 -26.17
C GLN A 72 -10.04 -39.25 -24.80
N ARG A 73 -10.87 -39.26 -23.75
CA ARG A 73 -10.53 -38.85 -22.38
C ARG A 73 -9.34 -39.58 -21.76
N GLN A 74 -8.95 -40.73 -22.30
CA GLN A 74 -7.81 -41.53 -21.82
C GLN A 74 -6.50 -41.12 -22.49
N GLN A 75 -6.56 -40.35 -23.59
CA GLN A 75 -5.39 -39.85 -24.29
C GLN A 75 -4.75 -38.68 -23.51
N LEU A 76 -3.47 -38.38 -23.78
CA LEU A 76 -2.74 -37.31 -23.13
C LEU A 76 -3.25 -35.95 -23.61
N MET A 77 -3.26 -34.98 -22.70
CA MET A 77 -3.46 -33.56 -23.01
C MET A 77 -2.25 -32.78 -22.54
N LEU A 78 -1.59 -32.09 -23.46
CA LEU A 78 -0.43 -31.23 -23.18
C LEU A 78 -0.83 -29.77 -23.26
N ARG A 79 -0.16 -28.92 -22.46
CA ARG A 79 -0.35 -27.48 -22.43
C ARG A 79 0.96 -26.75 -22.61
N PHE A 80 0.96 -25.78 -23.52
CA PHE A 80 2.01 -24.77 -23.66
C PHE A 80 1.47 -23.37 -23.34
N ASP A 81 2.26 -22.56 -22.68
CA ASP A 81 2.00 -21.11 -22.55
C ASP A 81 2.58 -20.41 -23.79
N GLY A 82 1.73 -19.82 -24.61
CA GLY A 82 2.12 -19.16 -25.85
C GLY A 82 3.15 -18.04 -25.66
N ALA A 83 3.17 -17.40 -24.49
CA ALA A 83 4.15 -16.37 -24.16
C ALA A 83 5.57 -16.91 -23.94
N LEU A 84 5.72 -18.23 -23.73
CA LEU A 84 7.00 -18.89 -23.44
C LEU A 84 7.54 -19.69 -24.64
N LEU A 85 6.74 -19.86 -25.69
CA LEU A 85 7.15 -20.61 -26.89
C LEU A 85 8.24 -19.86 -27.66
N LYS A 86 9.22 -20.61 -28.16
CA LYS A 86 10.26 -20.07 -29.01
C LYS A 86 9.72 -19.71 -30.40
N PRO A 87 10.25 -18.64 -31.05
CA PRO A 87 9.78 -18.21 -32.37
C PRO A 87 9.96 -19.24 -33.49
N ASP A 88 10.92 -20.16 -33.34
CA ASP A 88 11.21 -21.23 -34.30
C ASP A 88 10.26 -22.42 -34.21
N GLY A 89 9.43 -22.51 -33.17
CA GLY A 89 8.50 -23.59 -32.95
C GLY A 89 9.15 -24.96 -32.66
N SER A 90 10.46 -25.03 -32.46
CA SER A 90 11.21 -26.26 -32.23
C SER A 90 10.69 -27.11 -31.08
N GLU A 91 10.08 -26.48 -30.09
CA GLU A 91 9.49 -27.17 -28.92
C GLU A 91 8.25 -27.99 -29.30
N VAL A 92 7.49 -27.57 -30.29
CA VAL A 92 6.23 -28.20 -30.72
C VAL A 92 6.47 -29.10 -31.93
N PHE A 93 7.16 -28.56 -32.94
CA PHE A 93 7.35 -29.21 -34.25
C PHE A 93 8.66 -30.00 -34.39
N GLY A 94 9.59 -29.85 -33.43
CA GLY A 94 10.92 -30.46 -33.45
C GLY A 94 11.96 -29.60 -34.17
N ALA A 95 13.24 -29.80 -33.83
CA ALA A 95 14.35 -29.19 -34.52
C ALA A 95 14.72 -30.06 -35.74
N GLY A 96 14.78 -29.47 -36.93
CA GLY A 96 14.99 -30.16 -38.19
C GLY A 96 16.40 -30.72 -38.47
N SER A 97 17.15 -31.18 -37.46
CA SER A 97 18.48 -31.76 -37.60
C SER A 97 18.49 -33.27 -37.40
N ASP A 98 19.21 -33.99 -38.24
CA ASP A 98 19.45 -35.43 -38.13
C ASP A 98 19.97 -35.84 -36.75
N GLY A 99 19.26 -36.77 -36.10
CA GLY A 99 19.56 -37.24 -34.75
C GLY A 99 18.80 -36.54 -33.59
N ALA A 100 17.90 -35.62 -33.89
CA ALA A 100 17.07 -34.91 -32.89
C ALA A 100 16.00 -35.84 -32.28
N GLU A 101 15.64 -35.53 -31.03
CA GLU A 101 14.52 -36.19 -30.36
C GLU A 101 13.19 -36.02 -31.14
N PRO A 102 12.29 -37.02 -31.07
CA PRO A 102 11.03 -36.97 -31.85
C PRO A 102 10.20 -35.74 -31.46
N PRO A 103 9.53 -35.11 -32.45
CA PRO A 103 8.66 -33.95 -32.19
C PRO A 103 7.57 -34.26 -31.17
N LEU A 104 7.21 -33.26 -30.37
CA LEU A 104 6.16 -33.45 -29.32
C LEU A 104 4.79 -33.80 -29.91
N LEU A 105 4.47 -33.29 -31.11
CA LEU A 105 3.22 -33.65 -31.82
C LEU A 105 3.17 -35.13 -32.20
N GLU A 106 4.30 -35.71 -32.58
CA GLU A 106 4.39 -37.13 -32.88
C GLU A 106 4.23 -38.00 -31.62
N LEU A 107 4.90 -37.60 -30.53
CA LEU A 107 4.77 -38.27 -29.25
C LEU A 107 3.35 -38.19 -28.65
N LEU A 108 2.61 -37.12 -28.95
CA LEU A 108 1.24 -36.92 -28.48
C LEU A 108 0.23 -37.83 -29.21
N GLY A 109 0.48 -38.17 -30.46
CA GLY A 109 -0.40 -39.05 -31.26
C GLY A 109 -1.84 -38.51 -31.36
N GLU A 110 -2.82 -39.33 -30.93
CA GLU A 110 -4.24 -38.93 -30.92
C GLU A 110 -4.62 -38.01 -29.73
N GLY A 111 -3.68 -37.61 -28.90
CA GLY A 111 -3.90 -36.76 -27.76
C GLY A 111 -4.38 -35.36 -28.10
N SER A 112 -4.40 -34.48 -27.13
CA SER A 112 -4.83 -33.09 -27.31
C SER A 112 -3.71 -32.11 -26.99
N LEU A 113 -3.55 -31.06 -27.78
CA LEU A 113 -2.59 -29.99 -27.59
C LEU A 113 -3.33 -28.69 -27.27
N LEU A 114 -3.04 -28.08 -26.10
CA LEU A 114 -3.53 -26.78 -25.68
C LEU A 114 -2.43 -25.74 -25.78
N ILE A 115 -2.61 -24.76 -26.64
CA ILE A 115 -1.79 -23.54 -26.68
C ILE A 115 -2.53 -22.44 -25.94
N ASP A 116 -2.06 -22.13 -24.73
CA ASP A 116 -2.65 -21.10 -23.89
C ASP A 116 -2.12 -19.72 -24.32
N LYS A 117 -3.00 -18.73 -24.48
CA LYS A 117 -2.69 -17.36 -24.94
C LYS A 117 -2.04 -17.32 -26.33
N ILE A 118 -2.70 -17.90 -27.32
CA ILE A 118 -2.24 -17.91 -28.71
C ILE A 118 -1.98 -16.50 -29.28
N ASP A 119 -2.64 -15.47 -28.74
CA ASP A 119 -2.45 -14.07 -29.08
C ASP A 119 -1.11 -13.49 -28.61
N GLN A 120 -0.37 -14.18 -27.74
CA GLN A 120 0.98 -13.82 -27.29
C GLN A 120 2.08 -14.63 -27.97
N VAL A 121 1.73 -15.58 -28.82
CA VAL A 121 2.66 -16.39 -29.63
C VAL A 121 3.32 -15.51 -30.70
N PRO A 122 4.63 -15.67 -30.99
CA PRO A 122 5.29 -14.99 -32.11
C PRO A 122 4.57 -15.21 -33.44
N ALA A 123 4.51 -14.18 -34.31
CA ALA A 123 3.72 -14.20 -35.53
C ALA A 123 4.08 -15.36 -36.46
N SER A 124 5.37 -15.70 -36.62
CA SER A 124 5.84 -16.82 -37.45
C SER A 124 5.30 -18.17 -36.97
N LEU A 125 5.32 -18.40 -35.66
CA LEU A 125 4.80 -19.62 -35.07
C LEU A 125 3.27 -19.63 -35.07
N GLN A 126 2.62 -18.47 -34.94
CA GLN A 126 1.17 -18.34 -35.01
C GLN A 126 0.64 -18.75 -36.39
N GLU A 127 1.35 -18.41 -37.48
CA GLU A 127 1.02 -18.84 -38.84
C GLU A 127 1.14 -20.36 -39.02
N GLN A 128 2.18 -20.97 -38.46
CA GLN A 128 2.36 -22.44 -38.52
C GLN A 128 1.26 -23.16 -37.73
N LEU A 129 0.88 -22.65 -36.56
CA LEU A 129 -0.22 -23.21 -35.75
C LEU A 129 -1.59 -23.02 -36.43
N LEU A 130 -1.77 -21.91 -37.15
CA LEU A 130 -2.97 -21.68 -37.95
C LEU A 130 -3.07 -22.67 -39.11
N GLU A 131 -1.96 -22.94 -39.81
CA GLU A 131 -1.92 -23.92 -40.90
C GLU A 131 -2.18 -25.33 -40.35
N LEU A 132 -1.57 -25.72 -39.25
CA LEU A 132 -1.88 -26.97 -38.55
C LEU A 132 -3.37 -27.08 -38.19
N ALA A 133 -4.00 -25.98 -37.74
CA ALA A 133 -5.42 -25.98 -37.40
C ALA A 133 -6.34 -26.13 -38.63
N ARG A 134 -5.90 -25.67 -39.81
CA ARG A 134 -6.65 -25.75 -41.07
C ARG A 134 -6.50 -27.09 -41.79
N SER A 135 -5.25 -27.55 -41.96
CA SER A 135 -4.93 -28.71 -42.75
C SER A 135 -4.79 -30.00 -41.94
N GLY A 136 -4.54 -29.88 -40.61
CA GLY A 136 -4.14 -31.01 -39.80
C GLY A 136 -2.73 -31.51 -40.11
N GLN A 137 -1.97 -30.79 -40.92
CA GLN A 137 -0.63 -31.19 -41.40
C GLN A 137 0.42 -30.21 -40.92
N TRP A 138 1.63 -30.69 -40.69
CA TRP A 138 2.77 -29.90 -40.28
C TRP A 138 4.06 -30.41 -40.91
N TYR A 139 5.06 -29.56 -41.04
CA TYR A 139 6.29 -29.83 -41.73
C TYR A 139 7.48 -29.94 -40.78
N ALA A 140 8.22 -31.03 -40.80
CA ALA A 140 9.44 -31.20 -40.03
C ALA A 140 10.44 -32.09 -40.75
N GLY A 141 11.73 -31.79 -40.67
CA GLY A 141 12.81 -32.58 -41.21
C GLY A 141 12.70 -32.85 -42.74
N GLY A 142 12.04 -31.96 -43.50
CA GLY A 142 11.83 -32.15 -44.94
C GLY A 142 10.64 -33.04 -45.31
N THR A 143 9.88 -33.56 -44.34
CA THR A 143 8.71 -34.42 -44.52
C THR A 143 7.43 -33.81 -44.01
N MET A 144 6.30 -34.16 -44.64
CA MET A 144 4.98 -33.72 -44.18
C MET A 144 4.38 -34.77 -43.26
N HIS A 145 3.95 -34.34 -42.07
CA HIS A 145 3.35 -35.18 -41.05
C HIS A 145 1.89 -34.79 -40.85
N THR A 146 1.06 -35.75 -40.45
CA THR A 146 -0.36 -35.51 -40.12
C THR A 146 -0.59 -35.61 -38.62
N PHE A 147 -1.27 -34.64 -38.05
CA PHE A 147 -1.63 -34.65 -36.64
C PHE A 147 -3.02 -35.26 -36.44
N ALA A 148 -3.07 -36.43 -35.82
CA ALA A 148 -4.31 -37.13 -35.51
C ALA A 148 -5.00 -36.64 -34.22
N GLY A 149 -4.34 -35.79 -33.46
CA GLY A 149 -4.83 -35.25 -32.19
C GLY A 149 -5.79 -34.07 -32.35
N ARG A 150 -6.18 -33.47 -31.25
CA ARG A 150 -7.08 -32.30 -31.22
C ARG A 150 -6.36 -31.05 -30.73
N LEU A 151 -6.60 -29.92 -31.39
CA LEU A 151 -6.03 -28.64 -31.03
C LEU A 151 -7.01 -27.81 -30.18
N PHE A 152 -6.49 -27.20 -29.13
CA PHE A 152 -7.17 -26.23 -28.31
C PHE A 152 -6.34 -24.94 -28.25
N PHE A 153 -7.01 -23.81 -28.42
CA PHE A 153 -6.40 -22.49 -28.30
C PHE A 153 -7.14 -21.67 -27.26
N THR A 154 -6.42 -20.88 -26.46
CA THR A 154 -7.04 -19.82 -25.68
C THR A 154 -6.55 -18.46 -26.15
N ALA A 155 -7.41 -17.45 -26.16
CA ALA A 155 -7.08 -16.09 -26.53
C ALA A 155 -7.76 -15.07 -25.61
N GLU A 156 -7.11 -13.93 -25.43
CA GLU A 156 -7.67 -12.76 -24.72
C GLU A 156 -8.13 -11.70 -25.72
N SER A 157 -7.52 -11.65 -26.89
CA SER A 157 -7.88 -10.80 -28.02
C SER A 157 -8.58 -11.59 -29.12
N SER A 158 -9.27 -10.90 -30.04
CA SER A 158 -9.91 -11.52 -31.21
C SER A 158 -8.87 -11.84 -32.26
N LEU A 159 -8.93 -13.06 -32.81
CA LEU A 159 -8.07 -13.56 -33.88
C LEU A 159 -8.93 -14.06 -35.05
N PRO A 160 -9.33 -13.16 -35.99
CA PRO A 160 -10.29 -13.50 -37.04
C PRO A 160 -9.87 -14.69 -37.95
N ALA A 161 -8.57 -14.97 -38.06
CA ALA A 161 -8.05 -16.10 -38.82
C ALA A 161 -8.39 -17.43 -38.15
N LEU A 162 -8.24 -17.53 -36.83
CA LEU A 162 -8.60 -18.72 -36.05
C LEU A 162 -10.12 -18.84 -35.83
N ASP A 163 -10.85 -17.72 -35.75
CA ASP A 163 -12.33 -17.73 -35.64
C ASP A 163 -13.00 -18.46 -36.78
N ARG A 164 -12.36 -18.51 -38.00
CA ARG A 164 -12.90 -19.15 -39.20
C ARG A 164 -12.66 -20.64 -39.26
N CYS A 165 -11.59 -21.15 -38.66
CA CYS A 165 -11.20 -22.56 -38.76
C CYS A 165 -11.47 -23.35 -37.47
N CYS A 166 -11.77 -22.69 -36.36
CA CYS A 166 -11.98 -23.31 -35.05
C CYS A 166 -13.44 -23.23 -34.61
N THR A 167 -13.86 -24.16 -33.75
CA THR A 167 -15.11 -24.04 -32.99
C THR A 167 -14.91 -22.98 -31.93
N LEU A 168 -15.57 -21.81 -32.06
CA LEU A 168 -15.41 -20.66 -31.17
C LEU A 168 -16.30 -20.79 -29.93
N ILE A 169 -15.69 -20.77 -28.76
CA ILE A 169 -16.38 -20.68 -27.45
C ILE A 169 -16.01 -19.36 -26.78
N ARG A 170 -16.96 -18.44 -26.70
CA ARG A 170 -16.78 -17.15 -26.01
C ARG A 170 -17.19 -17.29 -24.54
N VAL A 171 -16.24 -16.99 -23.63
CA VAL A 171 -16.48 -17.07 -22.20
C VAL A 171 -16.90 -15.69 -21.69
N PRO A 172 -18.14 -15.53 -21.19
CA PRO A 172 -18.61 -14.25 -20.71
C PRO A 172 -17.90 -13.85 -19.41
N PRO A 173 -17.48 -12.59 -19.25
CA PRO A 173 -16.85 -12.11 -18.02
C PRO A 173 -17.82 -12.10 -16.84
N LEU A 174 -17.29 -12.15 -15.62
CA LEU A 174 -18.08 -12.28 -14.41
C LEU A 174 -19.06 -11.11 -14.23
N ARG A 175 -18.68 -9.89 -14.66
CA ARG A 175 -19.55 -8.70 -14.62
C ARG A 175 -20.83 -8.83 -15.47
N VAL A 176 -20.84 -9.67 -16.48
CA VAL A 176 -22.03 -9.94 -17.32
C VAL A 176 -22.93 -10.99 -16.66
N ARG A 177 -22.34 -11.95 -15.96
CA ARG A 177 -23.06 -13.04 -15.29
C ARG A 177 -23.10 -12.85 -13.75
N ARG A 178 -23.44 -11.66 -13.30
CA ARG A 178 -23.46 -11.28 -11.86
C ARG A 178 -24.35 -12.16 -11.00
N GLN A 179 -25.38 -12.81 -11.58
CA GLN A 179 -26.25 -13.76 -10.88
C GLN A 179 -25.49 -15.00 -10.38
N ASP A 180 -24.43 -15.42 -11.10
CA ASP A 180 -23.64 -16.59 -10.72
C ASP A 180 -22.65 -16.30 -9.57
N LEU A 181 -22.44 -15.04 -9.22
CA LEU A 181 -21.43 -14.64 -8.22
C LEU A 181 -21.65 -15.30 -6.85
N GLY A 182 -22.92 -15.41 -6.40
CA GLY A 182 -23.25 -16.05 -5.13
C GLY A 182 -22.84 -17.52 -5.11
N GLU A 183 -23.09 -18.25 -6.19
CA GLU A 183 -22.70 -19.66 -6.32
C GLU A 183 -21.18 -19.83 -6.36
N TRP A 184 -20.48 -18.95 -7.10
CA TRP A 184 -19.02 -18.92 -7.13
C TRP A 184 -18.40 -18.63 -5.77
N LEU A 185 -18.95 -17.67 -5.03
CA LEU A 185 -18.49 -17.37 -3.65
C LEU A 185 -18.67 -18.57 -2.73
N ARG A 186 -19.87 -19.16 -2.69
CA ARG A 186 -20.15 -20.33 -1.85
C ARG A 186 -19.27 -21.52 -2.24
N TYR A 187 -19.07 -21.75 -3.54
CA TYR A 187 -18.18 -22.79 -4.03
C TYR A 187 -16.72 -22.55 -3.59
N GLY A 188 -16.18 -21.37 -3.82
CA GLY A 188 -14.80 -21.01 -3.48
C GLY A 188 -14.55 -21.05 -1.97
N VAL A 189 -15.49 -20.55 -1.15
CA VAL A 189 -15.42 -20.63 0.31
C VAL A 189 -15.40 -22.10 0.75
N ARG A 190 -16.31 -22.95 0.25
CA ARG A 190 -16.34 -24.38 0.56
C ARG A 190 -15.02 -25.08 0.23
N GLN A 191 -14.48 -24.81 -0.96
CA GLN A 191 -13.24 -25.45 -1.41
C GLN A 191 -12.03 -25.02 -0.55
N ARG A 192 -11.95 -23.74 -0.21
CA ARG A 192 -10.85 -23.20 0.59
C ARG A 192 -10.95 -23.58 2.06
N SER A 193 -12.14 -23.62 2.64
CA SER A 193 -12.36 -24.07 4.02
C SER A 193 -11.91 -25.52 4.21
N ARG A 194 -12.19 -26.40 3.23
CA ARG A 194 -11.68 -27.80 3.24
C ARG A 194 -10.13 -27.84 3.24
N LYS A 195 -9.47 -26.99 2.44
CA LYS A 195 -7.99 -26.90 2.42
C LYS A 195 -7.40 -26.33 3.70
N LEU A 196 -8.17 -25.56 4.48
CA LEU A 196 -7.77 -25.05 5.78
C LEU A 196 -8.07 -26.03 6.93
N GLY A 197 -8.67 -27.20 6.64
CA GLY A 197 -9.04 -28.20 7.64
C GLY A 197 -10.26 -27.82 8.47
N TRP A 198 -11.10 -26.89 8.01
CA TRP A 198 -12.30 -26.49 8.74
C TRP A 198 -13.38 -27.55 8.65
N PRO A 199 -14.08 -27.86 9.76
CA PRO A 199 -15.07 -28.94 9.79
C PRO A 199 -16.30 -28.64 8.94
N ALA A 200 -16.68 -27.38 8.81
CA ALA A 200 -17.78 -26.92 7.95
C ALA A 200 -17.43 -25.62 7.25
N PRO A 201 -17.90 -25.40 6.01
CA PRO A 201 -17.72 -24.11 5.32
C PRO A 201 -18.64 -23.07 5.96
N PRO A 202 -18.13 -21.86 6.25
CA PRO A 202 -18.97 -20.77 6.76
C PRO A 202 -20.00 -20.32 5.71
N GLN A 203 -21.14 -19.86 6.19
CA GLN A 203 -22.17 -19.27 5.32
C GLN A 203 -21.73 -17.90 4.82
N VAL A 204 -22.01 -17.62 3.54
CA VAL A 204 -21.79 -16.29 2.93
C VAL A 204 -23.09 -15.49 3.00
N PRO A 205 -23.13 -14.36 3.73
CA PRO A 205 -24.34 -13.54 3.83
C PRO A 205 -24.78 -13.01 2.46
N GLU A 206 -26.07 -12.98 2.21
CA GLU A 206 -26.63 -12.46 0.95
C GLU A 206 -26.31 -10.96 0.75
N ALA A 207 -26.17 -10.21 1.83
CA ALA A 207 -25.74 -8.82 1.80
C ALA A 207 -24.34 -8.66 1.19
N VAL A 208 -23.41 -9.59 1.46
CA VAL A 208 -22.07 -9.64 0.87
C VAL A 208 -22.16 -9.92 -0.63
N VAL A 209 -22.97 -10.90 -1.04
CA VAL A 209 -23.20 -11.25 -2.44
C VAL A 209 -23.70 -10.03 -3.22
N LYS A 210 -24.78 -9.38 -2.76
CA LYS A 210 -25.36 -8.19 -3.39
C LYS A 210 -24.36 -7.04 -3.52
N ARG A 211 -23.54 -6.86 -2.52
CA ARG A 211 -22.50 -5.81 -2.53
C ARG A 211 -21.39 -6.12 -3.55
N LEU A 212 -20.91 -7.37 -3.60
CA LEU A 212 -19.90 -7.79 -4.57
C LEU A 212 -20.42 -7.82 -6.00
N GLN A 213 -21.73 -7.98 -6.23
CA GLN A 213 -22.34 -7.87 -7.55
C GLN A 213 -22.21 -6.48 -8.19
N SER A 214 -21.96 -5.43 -7.40
CA SER A 214 -21.69 -4.09 -7.91
C SER A 214 -20.23 -3.88 -8.36
N TYR A 215 -19.35 -4.87 -8.13
CA TYR A 215 -17.95 -4.82 -8.52
C TYR A 215 -17.73 -5.51 -9.88
N ASP A 216 -16.86 -4.95 -10.72
CA ASP A 216 -16.71 -5.42 -12.11
C ASP A 216 -15.75 -6.60 -12.30
N PHE A 217 -14.99 -6.99 -11.28
CA PHE A 217 -14.03 -8.11 -11.31
C PHE A 217 -13.15 -8.09 -12.58
N PRO A 218 -12.25 -7.12 -12.76
CA PRO A 218 -11.46 -7.00 -14.00
C PRO A 218 -10.56 -8.21 -14.28
N ASN A 219 -10.20 -8.98 -13.26
CA ASN A 219 -9.50 -10.26 -13.41
C ASN A 219 -10.39 -11.47 -13.10
N ASN A 220 -11.70 -11.28 -13.23
CA ASN A 220 -12.73 -12.31 -13.19
C ASN A 220 -12.60 -13.29 -12.01
N LEU A 221 -12.63 -14.61 -12.28
CA LEU A 221 -12.61 -15.67 -11.27
C LEU A 221 -11.32 -15.72 -10.45
N ARG A 222 -10.19 -15.40 -11.08
CA ARG A 222 -8.88 -15.36 -10.38
C ARG A 222 -8.86 -14.32 -9.29
N GLU A 223 -9.44 -13.15 -9.54
CA GLU A 223 -9.59 -12.10 -8.53
C GLU A 223 -10.54 -12.50 -7.41
N LEU A 224 -11.68 -13.11 -7.76
CA LEU A 224 -12.63 -13.65 -6.80
C LEU A 224 -11.99 -14.69 -5.88
N GLU A 225 -11.16 -15.59 -6.39
CA GLU A 225 -10.43 -16.57 -5.59
C GLU A 225 -9.44 -15.93 -4.63
N VAL A 226 -8.73 -14.89 -5.07
CA VAL A 226 -7.83 -14.12 -4.20
C VAL A 226 -8.60 -13.40 -3.08
N LEU A 227 -9.76 -12.83 -3.39
CA LEU A 227 -10.63 -12.20 -2.40
C LEU A 227 -11.13 -13.21 -1.35
N ILE A 228 -11.59 -14.38 -1.78
CA ILE A 228 -11.99 -15.46 -0.88
C ILE A 228 -10.84 -15.91 0.00
N TYR A 229 -9.66 -16.12 -0.58
CA TYR A 229 -8.48 -16.52 0.18
C TYR A 229 -8.12 -15.51 1.27
N ARG A 230 -8.10 -14.21 0.92
CA ARG A 230 -7.80 -13.13 1.87
C ARG A 230 -8.85 -13.04 2.98
N ALA A 231 -10.13 -13.16 2.62
CA ALA A 231 -11.22 -13.14 3.58
C ALA A 231 -11.07 -14.25 4.65
N LEU A 232 -10.82 -15.47 4.22
CA LEU A 232 -10.64 -16.61 5.13
C LEU A 232 -9.36 -16.49 5.96
N GLN A 233 -8.27 -15.98 5.40
CA GLN A 233 -7.03 -15.71 6.15
C GLN A 233 -7.22 -14.59 7.20
N GLN A 234 -8.02 -13.57 6.91
CA GLN A 234 -8.32 -12.52 7.85
C GLN A 234 -9.13 -13.04 9.05
N VAL A 235 -10.13 -13.87 8.80
CA VAL A 235 -10.91 -14.55 9.84
C VAL A 235 -10.01 -15.37 10.76
N ARG A 236 -9.11 -16.18 10.19
CA ARG A 236 -8.14 -16.97 10.95
C ARG A 236 -7.21 -16.12 11.81
N ARG A 237 -6.74 -14.97 11.30
CA ARG A 237 -5.88 -14.03 12.04
C ARG A 237 -6.61 -13.33 13.19
N GLN A 238 -7.93 -13.21 13.11
CA GLN A 238 -8.75 -12.61 14.17
C GLN A 238 -9.05 -13.59 15.32
N GLY A 239 -8.48 -14.80 15.30
CA GLY A 239 -8.67 -15.83 16.33
C GLY A 239 -10.01 -16.55 16.26
N GLN A 240 -10.74 -16.39 15.17
CA GLN A 240 -11.95 -17.15 14.88
C GLN A 240 -11.60 -18.35 14.01
N ASP A 241 -11.41 -19.52 14.63
CA ASP A 241 -10.95 -20.70 13.91
C ASP A 241 -11.93 -21.19 12.83
N TRP A 242 -13.26 -21.10 13.06
CA TRP A 242 -14.28 -21.33 12.02
C TRP A 242 -15.61 -20.65 12.37
N PRO A 243 -15.88 -19.47 11.86
CA PRO A 243 -17.18 -18.84 12.10
C PRO A 243 -18.28 -19.57 11.32
N SER A 244 -19.48 -19.68 11.91
CA SER A 244 -20.64 -20.22 11.21
C SER A 244 -21.08 -19.35 10.02
N VAL A 245 -20.87 -18.04 10.14
CA VAL A 245 -21.17 -17.03 9.12
C VAL A 245 -19.94 -16.14 8.92
N LEU A 246 -19.56 -15.91 7.67
CA LEU A 246 -18.46 -14.98 7.38
C LEU A 246 -18.85 -13.55 7.76
N PRO A 247 -18.02 -12.85 8.55
CA PRO A 247 -18.26 -11.44 8.85
C PRO A 247 -18.31 -10.60 7.56
N ASP A 248 -19.18 -9.61 7.54
CA ASP A 248 -19.36 -8.74 6.38
C ASP A 248 -18.10 -7.96 6.00
N ASP A 249 -17.22 -7.70 6.95
CA ASP A 249 -16.03 -6.90 6.85
C ASP A 249 -14.83 -7.60 6.19
N VAL A 250 -14.81 -8.94 6.14
CA VAL A 250 -13.69 -9.69 5.54
C VAL A 250 -13.60 -9.56 4.01
N PHE A 251 -14.68 -9.16 3.35
CA PHE A 251 -14.71 -8.90 1.90
C PHE A 251 -14.52 -7.43 1.51
N TRP A 252 -14.01 -6.58 2.41
CA TRP A 252 -13.96 -5.11 2.26
C TRP A 252 -12.89 -4.55 1.33
N THR A 253 -12.17 -5.35 0.62
CA THR A 253 -11.26 -4.87 -0.42
C THR A 253 -11.96 -4.40 -1.69
N ALA A 254 -13.28 -4.57 -1.78
CA ALA A 254 -14.08 -4.05 -2.88
C ALA A 254 -14.44 -2.56 -2.70
N PRO A 255 -14.33 -1.73 -3.74
CA PRO A 255 -14.28 -0.29 -3.61
C PRO A 255 -15.65 0.38 -3.42
N ARG A 256 -16.22 0.35 -2.21
CA ARG A 256 -17.26 1.32 -1.80
C ARG A 256 -16.68 2.75 -1.71
N GLN A 257 -15.38 2.90 -1.98
CA GLN A 257 -14.58 4.08 -1.69
C GLN A 257 -14.51 5.11 -2.82
N GLN A 258 -14.97 4.80 -4.03
CA GLN A 258 -14.82 5.69 -5.18
C GLN A 258 -15.83 6.85 -5.23
N ARG A 259 -16.95 6.79 -4.49
CA ARG A 259 -18.06 7.76 -4.65
C ARG A 259 -17.79 9.16 -4.10
N LEU A 260 -16.75 9.38 -3.29
CA LEU A 260 -16.43 10.69 -2.69
C LEU A 260 -14.98 11.12 -2.95
N ARG A 261 -14.40 10.68 -4.07
CA ARG A 261 -13.02 11.04 -4.44
C ARG A 261 -13.02 11.90 -5.67
N PHE A 262 -12.38 13.05 -5.56
CA PHE A 262 -12.14 13.94 -6.70
C PHE A 262 -10.72 13.72 -7.20
N ASP A 263 -10.57 13.23 -8.43
CA ASP A 263 -9.26 13.03 -9.07
C ASP A 263 -8.77 14.37 -9.63
N ILE A 264 -7.70 14.90 -9.04
CA ILE A 264 -7.10 16.18 -9.40
C ILE A 264 -6.53 16.13 -10.82
N TRP A 265 -5.92 15.01 -11.22
CA TRP A 265 -5.29 14.88 -12.53
C TRP A 265 -6.28 14.65 -13.67
N ARG A 266 -7.46 14.15 -13.35
CA ARG A 266 -8.56 14.12 -14.32
C ARG A 266 -9.07 15.52 -14.61
N TRP A 267 -9.07 16.40 -13.61
CA TRP A 267 -9.46 17.80 -13.77
C TRP A 267 -8.38 18.63 -14.47
N LYS A 268 -7.09 18.44 -14.13
CA LYS A 268 -5.92 19.10 -14.78
C LYS A 268 -4.85 18.10 -15.17
N PRO A 269 -4.90 17.49 -16.36
CA PRO A 269 -3.93 16.49 -16.82
C PRO A 269 -2.50 17.01 -16.91
N GLN A 270 -2.30 18.29 -17.26
CA GLN A 270 -0.98 18.92 -17.34
C GLN A 270 -0.25 18.91 -15.99
N LEU A 271 -0.99 19.05 -14.87
CA LEU A 271 -0.40 19.00 -13.54
C LEU A 271 0.24 17.63 -13.25
N ARG A 272 -0.34 16.54 -13.77
CA ARG A 272 0.25 15.19 -13.64
C ARG A 272 1.61 15.11 -14.32
N GLU A 273 1.71 15.62 -15.54
CA GLU A 273 2.96 15.57 -16.32
C GLU A 273 4.05 16.43 -15.64
N TRP A 274 3.67 17.59 -15.14
CA TRP A 274 4.57 18.46 -14.37
C TRP A 274 5.07 17.77 -13.08
N MET A 275 4.16 17.21 -12.31
CA MET A 275 4.46 16.54 -11.03
C MET A 275 5.27 15.25 -11.22
N ARG A 276 5.19 14.56 -12.36
CA ARG A 276 5.98 13.35 -12.63
C ARG A 276 7.36 13.63 -13.24
N ALA A 277 7.66 14.87 -13.56
CA ALA A 277 8.90 15.24 -14.26
C ALA A 277 10.14 14.84 -13.43
N PRO A 278 11.08 14.07 -13.97
CA PRO A 278 12.27 13.61 -13.25
C PRO A 278 13.18 14.75 -12.81
N TRP A 279 13.27 15.84 -13.59
CA TRP A 279 14.10 16.99 -13.28
C TRP A 279 13.67 17.70 -11.98
N LEU A 280 12.36 17.72 -11.70
CA LEU A 280 11.83 18.32 -10.47
C LEU A 280 12.27 17.53 -9.23
N TRP A 281 12.10 16.21 -9.24
CA TRP A 281 12.36 15.36 -8.09
C TRP A 281 13.83 14.99 -7.93
N ASN A 282 14.45 14.48 -9.00
CA ASN A 282 15.82 13.97 -8.97
C ASN A 282 16.88 15.04 -9.21
N GLY A 283 16.50 16.18 -9.83
CA GLY A 283 17.35 17.31 -10.08
C GLY A 283 17.16 18.40 -9.03
N LEU A 284 16.16 19.27 -9.24
CA LEU A 284 15.99 20.50 -8.47
C LEU A 284 15.78 20.22 -6.97
N LEU A 285 14.76 19.45 -6.59
CA LEU A 285 14.45 19.24 -5.17
C LEU A 285 15.55 18.45 -4.46
N PHE A 286 16.10 17.43 -5.11
CA PHE A 286 17.15 16.61 -4.54
C PHE A 286 18.45 17.42 -4.33
N ALA A 287 18.90 18.17 -5.34
CA ALA A 287 20.09 19.00 -5.25
C ALA A 287 19.90 20.15 -4.25
N LEU A 288 18.79 20.89 -4.36
CA LEU A 288 18.49 22.02 -3.47
C LEU A 288 18.47 21.58 -2.01
N VAL A 289 17.70 20.54 -1.69
CA VAL A 289 17.55 20.05 -0.32
C VAL A 289 18.87 19.55 0.24
N SER A 290 19.70 18.87 -0.57
CA SER A 290 21.02 18.38 -0.13
C SER A 290 21.93 19.52 0.31
N TRP A 291 22.06 20.57 -0.52
CA TRP A 291 22.92 21.70 -0.23
C TRP A 291 22.39 22.58 0.89
N VAL A 292 21.09 22.89 0.87
CA VAL A 292 20.46 23.68 1.95
C VAL A 292 20.63 23.00 3.30
N PHE A 293 20.53 21.67 3.36
CA PHE A 293 20.74 20.93 4.60
C PHE A 293 22.18 21.06 5.13
N VAL A 294 23.17 20.98 4.26
CA VAL A 294 24.57 21.20 4.65
C VAL A 294 24.77 22.61 5.18
N LEU A 295 24.25 23.62 4.47
CA LEU A 295 24.37 25.04 4.89
C LEU A 295 23.67 25.28 6.22
N ILE A 296 22.49 24.71 6.45
CA ILE A 296 21.77 24.81 7.74
C ILE A 296 22.64 24.23 8.86
N ASN A 297 23.21 23.03 8.70
CA ASN A 297 24.05 22.42 9.73
C ASN A 297 25.33 23.21 9.99
N LEU A 298 25.99 23.69 8.95
CA LEU A 298 27.16 24.59 9.11
C LEU A 298 26.79 25.85 9.89
N TRP A 299 25.65 26.46 9.59
CA TRP A 299 25.19 27.65 10.32
C TRP A 299 24.82 27.37 11.77
N LEU A 300 24.23 26.19 12.08
CA LEU A 300 23.96 25.76 13.44
C LEU A 300 25.24 25.53 14.27
N TRP A 301 26.35 25.11 13.65
CA TRP A 301 27.62 24.89 14.32
C TRP A 301 28.47 26.16 14.45
N LEU A 302 28.53 26.99 13.41
CA LEU A 302 29.45 28.13 13.31
C LEU A 302 28.78 29.45 13.73
N GLY A 303 27.46 29.51 13.70
CA GLY A 303 26.68 30.70 14.03
C GLY A 303 26.41 30.88 15.51
N PRO A 304 25.70 31.97 15.88
CA PRO A 304 25.21 32.17 17.24
C PRO A 304 24.42 30.99 17.74
N GLN A 305 24.51 30.67 19.03
CA GLN A 305 23.91 29.45 19.56
C GLN A 305 22.45 29.59 19.97
N GLU A 306 21.97 30.83 20.12
CA GLU A 306 20.60 31.13 20.52
C GLU A 306 19.68 31.34 19.31
N ARG A 307 18.40 30.90 19.41
CA ARG A 307 17.43 30.99 18.31
C ARG A 307 17.15 32.42 17.85
N GLN A 308 17.16 33.38 18.76
CA GLN A 308 16.92 34.80 18.44
C GLN A 308 18.00 35.40 17.55
N HIS A 309 19.20 34.80 17.51
CA HIS A 309 20.35 35.28 16.76
C HIS A 309 20.83 34.32 15.66
N ASN A 310 20.19 33.13 15.55
CA ASN A 310 20.58 32.12 14.56
C ASN A 310 19.43 31.84 13.58
N GLY A 311 19.60 32.27 12.32
CA GLY A 311 18.59 32.09 11.29
C GLY A 311 18.29 30.64 10.95
N ALA A 312 19.27 29.73 11.02
CA ALA A 312 19.05 28.30 10.77
C ALA A 312 18.23 27.65 11.88
N LEU A 313 18.47 28.05 13.14
CA LEU A 313 17.69 27.55 14.28
C LEU A 313 16.25 28.11 14.27
N ASN A 314 16.09 29.38 13.90
CA ASN A 314 14.78 30.00 13.68
C ASN A 314 14.02 29.29 12.56
N LEU A 315 14.66 29.05 11.39
CA LEU A 315 14.05 28.33 10.27
C LEU A 315 13.54 26.95 10.69
N PHE A 316 14.31 26.22 11.53
CA PHE A 316 13.94 24.89 11.95
C PHE A 316 12.78 24.90 12.96
N TRP A 317 12.80 25.72 14.01
CA TRP A 317 11.81 25.68 15.08
C TRP A 317 10.61 26.61 14.85
N ALA A 318 10.82 27.82 14.28
CA ALA A 318 9.73 28.77 14.09
C ALA A 318 8.99 28.59 12.75
N TRP A 319 9.64 28.04 11.70
CA TRP A 319 9.01 27.83 10.40
C TRP A 319 8.68 26.38 10.13
N TRP A 320 9.70 25.50 10.15
CA TRP A 320 9.53 24.13 9.66
C TRP A 320 8.51 23.31 10.47
N TRP A 321 8.58 23.34 11.81
CA TRP A 321 7.67 22.61 12.65
C TRP A 321 6.19 23.04 12.51
N PRO A 322 5.83 24.35 12.62
CA PRO A 322 4.45 24.79 12.41
C PRO A 322 3.94 24.47 11.00
N LEU A 323 4.76 24.65 9.94
CA LEU A 323 4.35 24.38 8.56
C LEU A 323 4.08 22.90 8.32
N ILE A 324 4.90 22.00 8.87
CA ILE A 324 4.64 20.56 8.76
C ILE A 324 3.36 20.17 9.48
N LEU A 325 3.13 20.65 10.69
CA LEU A 325 1.90 20.40 11.43
C LEU A 325 0.67 20.90 10.66
N LEU A 326 0.71 22.10 10.10
CA LEU A 326 -0.35 22.61 9.21
C LEU A 326 -0.51 21.80 7.94
N GLY A 327 0.57 21.22 7.41
CA GLY A 327 0.57 20.43 6.19
C GLY A 327 -0.09 19.05 6.33
N PHE A 328 -0.08 18.43 7.52
CA PHE A 328 -0.59 17.05 7.68
C PHE A 328 -2.04 16.85 7.24
N PRO A 329 -3.03 17.70 7.61
CA PRO A 329 -4.39 17.55 7.14
C PRO A 329 -4.58 17.77 5.63
N LEU A 330 -3.66 18.47 4.99
CA LEU A 330 -3.72 18.79 3.56
C LEU A 330 -3.02 17.70 2.73
N VAL A 331 -1.72 17.56 2.92
CA VAL A 331 -0.84 16.76 2.05
C VAL A 331 -0.19 15.55 2.76
N GLY A 332 -0.63 15.21 3.97
CA GLY A 332 -0.10 14.08 4.72
C GLY A 332 1.41 14.19 4.97
N ARG A 333 2.16 13.13 4.64
CA ARG A 333 3.62 13.10 4.86
C ARG A 333 4.43 13.47 3.61
N LEU A 334 3.98 14.48 2.84
CA LEU A 334 4.67 14.95 1.64
C LEU A 334 6.14 15.34 1.92
N TRP A 335 6.41 15.95 3.08
CA TRP A 335 7.76 16.29 3.51
C TRP A 335 8.73 15.11 3.44
N CYS A 336 8.29 13.90 3.77
CA CYS A 336 9.12 12.71 3.72
C CYS A 336 9.56 12.31 2.30
N SER A 337 8.98 12.91 1.26
CA SER A 337 9.36 12.62 -0.14
C SER A 337 10.72 13.21 -0.49
N PHE A 338 11.01 14.41 0.01
CA PHE A 338 12.26 15.17 -0.20
C PHE A 338 12.99 15.50 1.09
N CYS A 339 12.74 14.74 2.17
CA CYS A 339 13.36 14.91 3.47
C CYS A 339 14.90 14.84 3.39
N PRO A 340 15.65 15.83 3.91
CA PRO A 340 17.10 15.91 3.78
C PRO A 340 17.82 14.68 4.36
N PHE A 341 17.35 14.15 5.49
CA PHE A 341 17.93 12.96 6.11
C PHE A 341 17.96 11.77 5.14
N MET A 342 16.89 11.60 4.36
CA MET A 342 16.78 10.49 3.43
C MET A 342 17.45 10.77 2.08
N VAL A 343 17.57 12.02 1.69
CA VAL A 343 18.34 12.41 0.50
C VAL A 343 19.79 11.95 0.65
N TRP A 344 20.42 12.20 1.80
CA TRP A 344 21.76 11.72 2.13
C TRP A 344 21.85 10.20 2.22
N GLY A 345 20.82 9.53 2.76
CA GLY A 345 20.70 8.08 2.72
C GLY A 345 20.65 7.53 1.29
N GLU A 346 19.92 8.16 0.37
CA GLU A 346 19.88 7.76 -1.03
C GLU A 346 21.19 8.00 -1.78
N ILE A 347 21.89 9.09 -1.48
CA ILE A 347 23.24 9.36 -2.02
C ILE A 347 24.18 8.22 -1.60
N SER A 348 24.21 7.89 -0.31
CA SER A 348 25.03 6.81 0.24
C SER A 348 24.67 5.46 -0.38
N GLN A 349 23.40 5.17 -0.58
CA GLN A 349 22.92 3.94 -1.22
C GLN A 349 23.35 3.85 -2.70
N ARG A 350 23.30 4.96 -3.44
CA ARG A 350 23.77 5.02 -4.83
C ARG A 350 25.27 4.79 -4.91
N LEU A 351 26.05 5.38 -3.98
CA LEU A 351 27.49 5.20 -3.88
C LEU A 351 27.84 3.74 -3.54
N ALA A 352 27.20 3.15 -2.54
CA ALA A 352 27.39 1.76 -2.16
C ALA A 352 27.17 0.79 -3.34
N ARG A 353 26.09 1.01 -4.11
CA ARG A 353 25.83 0.20 -5.33
C ARG A 353 26.91 0.36 -6.39
N ARG A 354 27.43 1.59 -6.60
CA ARG A 354 28.56 1.84 -7.54
C ARG A 354 29.84 1.16 -7.09
N LEU A 355 30.05 1.02 -5.78
CA LEU A 355 31.17 0.30 -5.18
C LEU A 355 30.96 -1.22 -5.13
N GLY A 356 29.88 -1.74 -5.71
CA GLY A 356 29.60 -3.17 -5.77
C GLY A 356 29.01 -3.78 -4.50
N TRP A 357 28.57 -2.98 -3.54
CA TRP A 357 27.97 -3.50 -2.31
C TRP A 357 26.60 -4.12 -2.59
N GLN A 358 26.39 -5.33 -2.09
CA GLN A 358 25.12 -6.02 -2.16
C GLN A 358 24.24 -5.61 -0.98
N LEU A 359 23.17 -4.86 -1.26
CA LEU A 359 22.22 -4.44 -0.25
C LEU A 359 21.29 -5.59 0.14
N GLN A 360 20.97 -5.68 1.41
CA GLN A 360 20.06 -6.71 1.92
C GLN A 360 18.59 -6.34 1.61
N ARG A 361 17.82 -7.38 1.30
CA ARG A 361 16.35 -7.22 1.23
C ARG A 361 15.79 -7.03 2.65
N TRP A 362 14.62 -6.37 2.71
CA TRP A 362 13.96 -6.20 3.99
C TRP A 362 13.65 -7.54 4.65
N PRO A 363 13.70 -7.61 6.00
CA PRO A 363 13.34 -8.82 6.73
C PRO A 363 11.94 -9.29 6.34
N ARG A 364 11.80 -10.58 6.07
CA ARG A 364 10.52 -11.22 5.82
C ARG A 364 9.87 -11.49 7.17
N GLY A 365 8.63 -11.04 7.36
CA GLY A 365 7.88 -11.25 8.60
C GLY A 365 7.09 -10.00 9.02
N ASP A 366 6.52 -10.05 10.22
CA ASP A 366 5.75 -8.94 10.80
C ASP A 366 6.70 -7.89 11.42
N SER A 367 7.40 -7.15 10.53
CA SER A 367 8.33 -6.10 10.97
C SER A 367 7.60 -4.96 11.69
N ASP A 368 6.31 -4.76 11.47
CA ASP A 368 5.52 -3.72 12.13
C ASP A 368 5.33 -4.01 13.63
N SER A 369 5.44 -5.26 14.08
CA SER A 369 5.27 -5.65 15.49
C SER A 369 6.37 -5.12 16.40
N TRP A 370 7.63 -5.16 15.97
CA TRP A 370 8.76 -4.64 16.74
C TRP A 370 9.10 -3.18 16.40
N ALA A 371 8.87 -2.76 15.15
CA ALA A 371 9.21 -1.42 14.69
C ALA A 371 8.33 -0.34 15.33
N SER A 372 7.02 -0.57 15.45
CA SER A 372 6.11 0.41 15.99
C SER A 372 6.38 0.80 17.46
N PRO A 373 6.63 -0.13 18.41
CA PRO A 373 7.04 0.21 19.77
C PRO A 373 8.37 0.97 19.80
N LEU A 374 9.33 0.58 18.94
CA LEU A 374 10.62 1.26 18.85
C LEU A 374 10.49 2.71 18.38
N LEU A 375 9.59 2.97 17.41
CA LEU A 375 9.28 4.32 16.93
C LEU A 375 8.68 5.19 18.08
N ALA A 376 7.79 4.63 18.88
CA ALA A 376 7.21 5.33 20.04
C ALA A 376 8.28 5.65 21.10
N ALA A 377 9.12 4.68 21.44
CA ALA A 377 10.22 4.88 22.38
C ALA A 377 11.26 5.90 21.88
N GLY A 378 11.65 5.79 20.61
CA GLY A 378 12.59 6.73 19.98
C GLY A 378 12.03 8.16 19.94
N PHE A 379 10.72 8.32 19.68
CA PHE A 379 10.09 9.64 19.70
C PHE A 379 10.03 10.21 21.13
N ALA A 380 9.69 9.38 22.14
CA ALA A 380 9.71 9.79 23.54
C ALA A 380 11.10 10.27 24.00
N LEU A 381 12.17 9.57 23.56
CA LEU A 381 13.55 10.00 23.86
C LEU A 381 13.89 11.34 23.20
N ILE A 382 13.46 11.59 21.96
CA ILE A 382 13.65 12.88 21.30
C ILE A 382 12.96 14.00 22.07
N LEU A 383 11.71 13.79 22.49
CA LEU A 383 10.95 14.79 23.26
C LEU A 383 11.60 15.11 24.62
N LEU A 384 12.04 14.07 25.34
CA LEU A 384 12.77 14.27 26.60
C LEU A 384 14.08 15.02 26.40
N TRP A 385 14.82 14.72 25.34
CA TRP A 385 16.04 15.44 24.98
C TRP A 385 15.75 16.89 24.61
N GLU A 386 14.71 17.14 23.81
CA GLU A 386 14.25 18.48 23.43
C GLU A 386 13.99 19.35 24.66
N GLU A 387 13.21 18.84 25.59
CA GLU A 387 12.82 19.59 26.80
C GLU A 387 13.97 19.79 27.77
N LEU A 388 14.66 18.70 28.17
CA LEU A 388 15.68 18.75 29.22
C LEU A 388 16.96 19.48 28.81
N CYS A 389 17.32 19.45 27.52
CA CYS A 389 18.49 20.10 27.00
C CYS A 389 18.20 21.40 26.25
N ASN A 390 16.95 21.86 26.24
CA ASN A 390 16.52 23.09 25.55
C ASN A 390 16.99 23.18 24.09
N LEU A 391 16.71 22.10 23.33
CA LEU A 391 17.13 22.00 21.92
C LEU A 391 16.59 23.14 21.07
N GLN A 392 15.38 23.63 21.41
CA GLN A 392 14.75 24.73 20.69
C GLN A 392 15.56 26.02 20.72
N ASN A 393 16.40 26.19 21.72
CA ASN A 393 17.22 27.38 21.88
C ASN A 393 18.73 27.11 21.88
N THR A 394 19.16 25.91 21.46
CA THR A 394 20.58 25.53 21.40
C THR A 394 20.93 25.00 20.04
N ALA A 395 21.68 25.77 19.25
CA ALA A 395 21.91 25.49 17.83
C ALA A 395 22.69 24.20 17.58
N TRP A 396 23.82 24.00 18.27
CA TRP A 396 24.65 22.80 18.08
C TRP A 396 23.92 21.50 18.49
N LEU A 397 23.09 21.53 19.53
CA LEU A 397 22.29 20.36 19.94
C LEU A 397 21.20 20.04 18.91
N SER A 398 20.55 21.07 18.33
CA SER A 398 19.61 20.87 17.24
C SER A 398 20.30 20.26 16.02
N SER A 399 21.52 20.68 15.68
CA SER A 399 22.31 20.04 14.62
C SER A 399 22.66 18.59 14.96
N CYS A 400 23.04 18.30 16.21
CA CYS A 400 23.28 16.93 16.67
C CYS A 400 22.06 16.02 16.44
N LEU A 401 20.84 16.49 16.73
CA LEU A 401 19.61 15.78 16.45
C LEU A 401 19.42 15.50 14.95
N LEU A 402 19.61 16.54 14.11
CA LEU A 402 19.49 16.42 12.66
C LEU A 402 20.51 15.43 12.07
N LEU A 403 21.76 15.50 12.54
CA LEU A 403 22.84 14.62 12.11
C LEU A 403 22.65 13.17 12.61
N LEU A 404 22.13 12.98 13.83
CA LEU A 404 21.83 11.64 14.36
C LEU A 404 20.75 10.93 13.53
N ILE A 405 19.67 11.64 13.19
CA ILE A 405 18.62 11.10 12.31
C ILE A 405 19.19 10.78 10.93
N THR A 406 20.07 11.65 10.40
CA THR A 406 20.75 11.45 9.10
C THR A 406 21.67 10.25 9.16
N ALA A 407 22.45 10.09 10.22
CA ALA A 407 23.32 8.93 10.42
C ALA A 407 22.53 7.62 10.40
N GLY A 408 21.40 7.58 11.11
CA GLY A 408 20.48 6.43 11.07
C GLY A 408 19.97 6.15 9.66
N ALA A 409 19.60 7.18 8.89
CA ALA A 409 19.16 7.04 7.51
C ALA A 409 20.30 6.52 6.59
N VAL A 410 21.51 7.01 6.75
CA VAL A 410 22.69 6.57 6.01
C VAL A 410 23.02 5.11 6.33
N ILE A 411 23.12 4.73 7.61
CA ILE A 411 23.39 3.36 8.04
C ILE A 411 22.32 2.40 7.51
N GLY A 412 21.05 2.76 7.66
CA GLY A 412 19.94 1.97 7.12
C GLY A 412 19.99 1.80 5.61
N SER A 413 20.40 2.84 4.89
CA SER A 413 20.52 2.84 3.42
C SER A 413 21.75 2.09 2.90
N LEU A 414 22.83 2.03 3.66
CA LEU A 414 24.01 1.20 3.35
C LEU A 414 23.76 -0.30 3.59
N ARG A 415 22.82 -0.64 4.46
CA ARG A 415 22.49 -2.03 4.82
C ARG A 415 21.36 -2.62 3.98
N PHE A 416 20.29 -1.84 3.77
CA PHE A 416 19.04 -2.33 3.18
C PHE A 416 18.70 -1.64 1.86
N GLU A 417 17.98 -2.38 1.01
CA GLU A 417 17.35 -1.80 -0.18
C GLU A 417 16.26 -0.79 0.21
N LYS A 418 16.02 0.21 -0.64
CA LYS A 418 14.95 1.21 -0.49
C LYS A 418 15.07 2.01 0.83
N ARG A 419 14.00 2.68 1.26
CA ARG A 419 13.96 3.53 2.45
C ARG A 419 13.52 2.76 3.70
N PHE A 420 14.29 1.73 4.10
CA PHE A 420 14.00 0.91 5.29
C PHE A 420 13.91 1.76 6.57
N TRP A 421 14.83 2.69 6.77
CA TRP A 421 14.85 3.62 7.89
C TRP A 421 13.52 4.38 8.04
N CYS A 422 13.02 4.99 6.96
CA CYS A 422 11.81 5.81 6.97
C CYS A 422 10.55 5.03 7.33
N ARG A 423 10.54 3.73 7.09
CA ARG A 423 9.37 2.88 7.36
C ARG A 423 9.35 2.31 8.75
N TYR A 424 10.51 1.90 9.27
CA TYR A 424 10.59 1.07 10.47
C TYR A 424 11.36 1.70 11.64
N LEU A 425 12.27 2.62 11.40
CA LEU A 425 13.20 3.10 12.41
C LEU A 425 13.16 4.62 12.67
N CYS A 426 12.67 5.43 11.72
CA CYS A 426 12.64 6.88 11.88
C CYS A 426 11.49 7.31 12.81
N PRO A 427 11.76 7.82 14.03
CA PRO A 427 10.72 8.24 14.97
C PRO A 427 9.82 9.35 14.42
N VAL A 428 10.44 10.37 13.78
CA VAL A 428 9.73 11.46 13.08
C VAL A 428 8.87 10.90 11.93
N GLY A 429 9.38 9.88 11.21
CA GLY A 429 8.62 9.17 10.19
C GLY A 429 7.39 8.45 10.74
N GLY A 430 7.46 7.93 11.97
CA GLY A 430 6.33 7.35 12.69
C GLY A 430 5.23 8.37 12.97
N MET A 431 5.58 9.52 13.55
CA MET A 431 4.67 10.65 13.79
C MET A 431 4.03 11.14 12.48
N ASN A 432 4.84 11.38 11.44
CA ASN A 432 4.35 11.82 10.13
C ASN A 432 3.37 10.80 9.52
N GLY A 433 3.63 9.50 9.70
CA GLY A 433 2.75 8.43 9.24
C GLY A 433 1.40 8.41 9.96
N LEU A 434 1.40 8.68 11.26
CA LEU A 434 0.19 8.74 12.08
C LEU A 434 -0.68 9.94 11.66
N PHE A 435 -0.11 11.15 11.59
CA PHE A 435 -0.85 12.35 11.20
C PHE A 435 -1.25 12.36 9.72
N ALA A 436 -0.55 11.63 8.84
CA ALA A 436 -0.96 11.47 7.44
C ALA A 436 -2.34 10.82 7.28
N LYS A 437 -2.86 10.13 8.30
CA LYS A 437 -4.22 9.60 8.31
C LYS A 437 -5.29 10.68 8.31
N LEU A 438 -4.94 11.91 8.74
CA LEU A 438 -5.83 13.08 8.73
C LEU A 438 -5.98 13.68 7.33
N ALA A 439 -5.05 13.41 6.40
CA ALA A 439 -4.94 14.11 5.13
C ALA A 439 -6.17 13.94 4.22
N ILE A 440 -6.50 15.05 3.55
CA ILE A 440 -7.51 15.10 2.50
C ILE A 440 -6.99 14.59 1.15
N THR A 441 -5.66 14.58 0.95
CA THR A 441 -5.06 14.03 -0.27
C THR A 441 -4.70 12.57 -0.10
N GLU A 442 -4.84 11.80 -1.17
CA GLU A 442 -4.36 10.42 -1.24
C GLU A 442 -3.85 10.06 -2.62
N LEU A 443 -2.86 9.18 -2.66
CA LEU A 443 -2.35 8.58 -3.88
C LEU A 443 -2.75 7.11 -3.91
N ARG A 444 -3.56 6.71 -4.89
CA ARG A 444 -4.05 5.33 -5.04
C ARG A 444 -4.04 4.92 -6.50
N ALA A 445 -3.84 3.64 -6.75
CA ALA A 445 -3.98 3.09 -8.08
C ALA A 445 -5.37 2.49 -8.30
N GLN A 446 -5.81 2.49 -9.55
CA GLN A 446 -7.01 1.77 -9.97
C GLN A 446 -6.74 0.28 -9.89
N VAL A 447 -7.37 -0.39 -8.92
CA VAL A 447 -7.18 -1.83 -8.68
C VAL A 447 -7.47 -2.63 -9.93
N GLY A 448 -8.50 -2.26 -10.68
CA GLY A 448 -8.90 -2.92 -11.92
C GLY A 448 -7.79 -2.94 -12.98
N THR A 449 -7.19 -1.80 -13.25
CA THR A 449 -6.06 -1.68 -14.19
C THR A 449 -4.84 -2.44 -13.70
N CYS A 450 -4.53 -2.35 -12.39
CA CYS A 450 -3.37 -3.05 -11.81
C CYS A 450 -3.52 -4.57 -11.81
N SER A 451 -4.73 -5.11 -11.63
CA SER A 451 -4.97 -6.55 -11.60
C SER A 451 -5.22 -7.16 -12.98
N GLY A 452 -5.75 -6.36 -13.91
CA GLY A 452 -6.14 -6.83 -15.25
C GLY A 452 -5.08 -6.62 -16.33
N SER A 453 -4.40 -5.46 -16.32
CA SER A 453 -3.53 -5.05 -17.44
C SER A 453 -2.04 -5.00 -17.09
N CYS A 454 -1.68 -4.89 -15.80
CA CYS A 454 -0.29 -4.69 -15.42
C CYS A 454 0.43 -6.02 -15.14
N SER A 455 1.49 -6.31 -15.90
CA SER A 455 2.37 -7.46 -15.71
C SER A 455 3.69 -7.11 -15.01
N THR A 456 4.15 -5.86 -15.12
CA THR A 456 5.49 -5.45 -14.67
C THR A 456 5.57 -5.11 -13.20
N TYR A 457 4.52 -4.50 -12.63
CA TYR A 457 4.50 -3.96 -11.26
C TYR A 457 5.67 -3.00 -10.97
N ALA A 458 6.14 -2.27 -11.99
CA ALA A 458 7.29 -1.37 -11.91
C ALA A 458 7.10 -0.25 -10.87
N CYS A 459 5.87 0.19 -10.63
CA CYS A 459 5.53 1.14 -9.57
C CYS A 459 5.95 0.67 -8.16
N PHE A 460 6.01 -0.64 -7.92
CA PHE A 460 6.39 -1.26 -6.66
C PHE A 460 7.81 -1.83 -6.68
N LYS A 461 8.12 -2.64 -7.70
CA LYS A 461 9.41 -3.34 -7.80
C LYS A 461 10.53 -2.45 -8.33
N GLY A 462 10.21 -1.49 -9.17
CA GLY A 462 11.16 -0.82 -10.06
C GLY A 462 11.32 -1.60 -11.35
N GLY A 463 11.96 -0.98 -12.32
CA GLY A 463 12.24 -1.61 -13.62
C GLY A 463 12.63 -0.60 -14.68
N PRO A 464 12.91 -1.07 -15.90
CA PRO A 464 13.17 -0.23 -17.06
C PRO A 464 11.93 0.58 -17.45
N ALA A 465 12.10 1.52 -18.37
CA ALA A 465 10.98 2.25 -18.98
C ALA A 465 10.10 1.27 -19.78
N ASP A 466 8.79 1.39 -19.65
CA ASP A 466 7.80 0.56 -20.35
C ASP A 466 6.53 1.39 -20.59
N GLY A 467 6.05 1.43 -21.84
CA GLY A 467 4.92 2.26 -22.24
C GLY A 467 5.14 3.73 -21.87
N GLU A 468 4.23 4.33 -21.10
CA GLU A 468 4.41 5.69 -20.56
C GLU A 468 5.27 5.73 -19.29
N GLY A 469 5.61 4.59 -18.72
CA GLY A 469 6.38 4.47 -17.50
C GLY A 469 7.87 4.75 -17.71
N LEU A 470 8.46 5.56 -16.82
CA LEU A 470 9.87 5.85 -16.78
C LEU A 470 10.62 4.76 -16.00
N ALA A 471 11.91 4.59 -16.28
CA ALA A 471 12.79 3.73 -15.48
C ALA A 471 12.88 4.26 -14.05
N THR A 472 12.58 3.44 -13.06
CA THR A 472 12.60 3.82 -11.64
C THR A 472 13.06 2.67 -10.75
N ALA A 473 13.47 3.00 -9.51
CA ALA A 473 13.77 2.01 -8.48
C ALA A 473 12.50 1.44 -7.78
N GLY A 474 11.31 1.85 -8.21
CA GLY A 474 10.03 1.47 -7.59
C GLY A 474 9.73 2.22 -6.29
N CYS A 475 8.64 1.82 -5.63
CA CYS A 475 8.20 2.50 -4.40
C CYS A 475 9.29 2.45 -3.31
N PRO A 476 9.73 3.62 -2.80
CA PRO A 476 10.78 3.68 -1.79
C PRO A 476 10.36 3.07 -0.44
N LEU A 477 9.07 3.09 -0.10
CA LEU A 477 8.52 2.48 1.11
C LEU A 477 8.06 1.02 0.89
N GLY A 478 8.32 0.43 -0.28
CA GLY A 478 7.97 -0.96 -0.54
C GLY A 478 6.47 -1.26 -0.44
N THR A 479 5.62 -0.33 -0.88
CA THR A 479 4.15 -0.48 -0.89
C THR A 479 3.61 -0.35 -2.31
N HIS A 480 2.66 -1.22 -2.65
CA HIS A 480 1.99 -1.12 -3.95
C HIS A 480 0.80 -0.14 -3.83
N PRO A 481 0.64 0.84 -4.76
CA PRO A 481 -0.40 1.87 -4.65
C PRO A 481 -1.82 1.34 -4.60
N ALA A 482 -2.09 0.18 -5.21
CA ALA A 482 -3.41 -0.48 -5.17
C ALA A 482 -3.71 -1.17 -3.83
N HIS A 483 -2.68 -1.45 -3.02
CA HIS A 483 -2.81 -2.16 -1.74
C HIS A 483 -2.58 -1.28 -0.52
N LEU A 484 -2.49 0.04 -0.71
CA LEU A 484 -2.41 0.99 0.39
C LEU A 484 -3.74 1.02 1.17
N ALA A 485 -3.71 0.55 2.41
CA ALA A 485 -4.86 0.61 3.30
C ALA A 485 -5.11 2.04 3.81
N ASP A 486 -4.04 2.75 4.16
CA ASP A 486 -4.05 4.13 4.67
C ASP A 486 -2.89 4.95 4.10
N ASN A 487 -2.78 6.23 4.48
CA ASN A 487 -1.71 7.11 4.04
C ASN A 487 -0.40 6.94 4.82
N ARG A 488 -0.34 6.13 5.87
CA ARG A 488 0.85 5.93 6.70
C ARG A 488 2.08 5.54 5.88
N ASN A 489 1.90 4.68 4.92
CA ASN A 489 2.99 4.14 4.09
C ASN A 489 3.08 4.79 2.69
N CYS A 490 2.56 6.02 2.53
CA CYS A 490 2.68 6.80 1.31
C CYS A 490 3.28 8.18 1.60
N VAL A 491 4.45 8.48 1.03
CA VAL A 491 5.13 9.77 1.17
C VAL A 491 4.86 10.72 0.00
N LEU A 492 3.93 10.40 -0.88
CA LEU A 492 3.60 11.23 -2.07
C LEU A 492 4.83 11.56 -2.97
N CYS A 493 5.82 10.69 -3.03
CA CYS A 493 7.04 10.89 -3.83
C CYS A 493 6.83 10.72 -5.34
N LEU A 494 5.63 10.36 -5.77
CA LEU A 494 5.20 10.16 -7.15
C LEU A 494 6.02 9.15 -7.99
N THR A 495 6.95 8.41 -7.41
CA THR A 495 7.71 7.37 -8.12
C THR A 495 6.81 6.32 -8.78
N CYS A 496 5.70 5.97 -8.13
CA CYS A 496 4.71 5.07 -8.72
C CYS A 496 3.96 5.66 -9.91
N VAL A 497 3.82 7.00 -9.96
CA VAL A 497 3.23 7.73 -11.11
C VAL A 497 4.20 7.77 -12.27
N GLN A 498 5.50 7.98 -11.97
CA GLN A 498 6.57 7.94 -12.96
C GLN A 498 6.68 6.56 -13.61
N ALA A 499 6.64 5.49 -12.80
CA ALA A 499 6.86 4.12 -13.24
C ALA A 499 5.65 3.44 -13.90
N CYS A 500 4.43 3.98 -13.76
CA CYS A 500 3.20 3.30 -14.19
C CYS A 500 2.99 3.42 -15.71
N PRO A 501 3.04 2.31 -16.48
CA PRO A 501 2.80 2.35 -17.93
C PRO A 501 1.31 2.55 -18.30
N HIS A 502 0.38 2.33 -17.36
CA HIS A 502 -1.06 2.29 -17.62
C HIS A 502 -1.85 3.47 -17.07
N ARG A 503 -1.22 4.54 -16.62
CA ARG A 503 -1.87 5.70 -15.96
C ARG A 503 -2.83 5.32 -14.80
N SER A 504 -2.58 4.20 -14.16
CA SER A 504 -3.48 3.66 -13.13
C SER A 504 -3.44 4.46 -11.83
N VAL A 505 -2.34 5.16 -11.54
CA VAL A 505 -2.16 5.91 -10.29
C VAL A 505 -2.84 7.27 -10.38
N GLN A 506 -3.65 7.58 -9.38
CA GLN A 506 -4.45 8.80 -9.27
C GLN A 506 -4.09 9.57 -8.00
N LEU A 507 -4.09 10.90 -8.08
CA LEU A 507 -4.03 11.79 -6.94
C LEU A 507 -5.44 12.33 -6.70
N ALA A 508 -6.04 11.95 -5.58
CA ALA A 508 -7.41 12.28 -5.29
C ALA A 508 -7.56 13.09 -4.00
N LEU A 509 -8.58 13.95 -3.97
CA LEU A 509 -9.10 14.53 -2.74
C LEU A 509 -10.16 13.59 -2.15
N ARG A 510 -10.12 13.43 -0.85
CA ARG A 510 -11.02 12.56 -0.08
C ARG A 510 -11.52 13.29 1.19
N PRO A 511 -12.57 12.79 1.85
CA PRO A 511 -12.99 13.35 3.13
C PRO A 511 -11.84 13.35 4.15
N PRO A 512 -11.71 14.40 4.99
CA PRO A 512 -10.68 14.48 6.01
C PRO A 512 -10.72 13.27 6.95
N ALA A 513 -9.56 12.74 7.33
CA ALA A 513 -9.41 11.56 8.19
C ALA A 513 -10.15 10.31 7.69
N ALA A 514 -10.30 10.14 6.36
CA ALA A 514 -10.98 8.99 5.79
C ALA A 514 -10.36 7.64 6.22
N ASP A 515 -9.07 7.59 6.52
CA ASP A 515 -8.40 6.38 7.00
C ASP A 515 -8.87 5.96 8.39
N ILE A 516 -9.20 6.93 9.26
CA ILE A 516 -9.68 6.67 10.63
C ILE A 516 -11.15 6.24 10.63
N GLN A 517 -11.91 6.65 9.62
CA GLN A 517 -13.35 6.31 9.51
C GLN A 517 -13.59 4.85 9.09
N ARG A 518 -12.54 4.11 8.77
CA ARG A 518 -12.57 2.69 8.33
C ARG A 518 -12.13 1.78 9.45
N GLU A 519 -12.43 0.50 9.31
CA GLU A 519 -11.77 -0.52 10.12
C GLU A 519 -10.30 -0.57 9.77
N MET A 520 -9.45 -0.27 10.75
CA MET A 520 -8.01 -0.17 10.57
C MET A 520 -7.33 -1.43 11.10
N THR A 521 -6.41 -1.97 10.32
CA THR A 521 -5.37 -2.87 10.85
C THR A 521 -4.31 -2.00 11.52
N LEU A 522 -4.24 -2.04 12.83
CA LEU A 522 -3.34 -1.18 13.61
C LEU A 522 -2.07 -1.95 13.97
N PRO A 523 -0.88 -1.38 13.71
CA PRO A 523 0.36 -1.92 14.26
C PRO A 523 0.34 -1.80 15.80
N PRO A 524 0.90 -2.77 16.52
CA PRO A 524 0.80 -2.85 17.99
C PRO A 524 1.29 -1.60 18.75
N GLY A 525 2.33 -0.93 18.23
CA GLY A 525 2.95 0.23 18.86
C GLY A 525 2.41 1.59 18.41
N GLU A 526 1.53 1.65 17.42
CA GLU A 526 0.99 2.94 16.93
C GLU A 526 0.12 3.66 17.99
N PRO A 527 -0.72 2.96 18.79
CA PRO A 527 -1.41 3.59 19.91
C PRO A 527 -0.46 4.16 20.96
N ALA A 528 0.67 3.50 21.23
CA ALA A 528 1.69 4.00 22.15
C ALA A 528 2.31 5.31 21.62
N LEU A 529 2.64 5.38 20.34
CA LEU A 529 3.13 6.62 19.73
C LEU A 529 2.11 7.76 19.83
N LEU A 530 0.82 7.47 19.64
CA LEU A 530 -0.24 8.49 19.80
C LEU A 530 -0.33 8.99 21.23
N LEU A 531 -0.16 8.12 22.21
CA LEU A 531 -0.13 8.51 23.64
C LEU A 531 1.11 9.34 23.98
N VAL A 532 2.27 9.02 23.41
CA VAL A 532 3.50 9.83 23.52
C VAL A 532 3.29 11.23 22.95
N LEU A 533 2.68 11.33 21.76
CA LEU A 533 2.35 12.62 21.14
C LEU A 533 1.34 13.43 21.96
N ALA A 534 0.36 12.78 22.58
CA ALA A 534 -0.54 13.45 23.52
C ALA A 534 0.20 13.92 24.79
N GLY A 535 1.20 13.16 25.23
CA GLY A 535 2.06 13.49 26.38
C GLY A 535 3.04 14.63 26.12
N ASP A 536 3.34 14.94 24.86
CA ASP A 536 4.21 16.06 24.49
C ASP A 536 3.74 17.41 25.07
N VAL A 537 2.44 17.67 25.03
CA VAL A 537 1.86 18.89 25.62
C VAL A 537 2.05 18.93 27.14
N CYS A 538 1.91 17.78 27.80
CA CYS A 538 2.14 17.69 29.24
C CYS A 538 3.63 17.85 29.58
N LEU A 539 4.51 17.26 28.78
CA LEU A 539 5.96 17.34 28.95
C LEU A 539 6.48 18.76 28.88
N HIS A 540 6.15 19.52 27.84
CA HIS A 540 6.65 20.90 27.69
C HIS A 540 6.01 21.93 28.58
N HIS A 541 5.02 21.54 29.39
CA HIS A 541 4.35 22.36 30.38
C HIS A 541 4.36 21.69 31.76
N TRP A 542 5.32 20.77 32.00
CA TRP A 542 5.39 20.00 33.24
C TRP A 542 5.52 20.87 34.46
N GLN A 543 6.19 22.01 34.35
CA GLN A 543 6.33 23.00 35.44
C GLN A 543 4.97 23.57 35.86
N ARG A 544 4.07 23.88 34.92
CA ARG A 544 2.69 24.31 35.23
C ARG A 544 1.88 23.21 35.89
N LEU A 545 2.02 21.96 35.41
CA LEU A 545 1.35 20.81 35.99
C LEU A 545 1.76 20.58 37.44
N LEU A 546 3.04 20.69 37.75
CA LEU A 546 3.56 20.51 39.09
C LEU A 546 3.24 21.72 39.99
N GLY A 547 3.34 22.95 39.50
CA GLY A 547 3.01 24.18 40.25
C GLY A 547 1.55 24.22 40.72
N TRP A 548 0.64 23.64 39.93
CA TRP A 548 -0.77 23.52 40.32
C TRP A 548 -0.99 22.50 41.44
N SER A 549 -0.14 21.50 41.57
CA SER A 549 -0.29 20.41 42.55
C SER A 549 0.17 20.80 43.99
N ALA A 550 0.74 21.97 44.23
CA ALA A 550 1.42 22.38 45.46
C ALA A 550 2.49 21.37 45.99
N LEU A 551 2.79 20.32 45.18
CA LEU A 551 3.70 19.22 45.54
C LEU A 551 5.12 19.46 45.04
N ALA A 552 5.35 20.48 44.22
CA ALA A 552 6.65 20.74 43.63
C ALA A 552 7.35 21.93 44.33
N PRO A 553 8.40 21.68 45.12
CA PRO A 553 9.30 22.74 45.52
C PRO A 553 9.99 23.35 44.29
N ALA A 554 10.23 24.66 44.29
CA ALA A 554 10.98 25.36 43.24
C ALA A 554 12.35 24.70 42.97
N SER A 555 12.91 23.99 43.94
CA SER A 555 14.11 23.17 43.84
C SER A 555 14.06 22.05 42.82
N LEU A 556 12.87 21.58 42.37
CA LEU A 556 12.76 20.57 41.29
C LEU A 556 13.00 21.18 39.92
N VAL A 557 12.66 22.46 39.70
CA VAL A 557 12.84 23.14 38.40
C VAL A 557 14.31 23.48 38.15
N GLU A 558 15.00 23.95 39.21
CA GLU A 558 16.43 24.35 39.20
C GLU A 558 17.35 23.28 39.78
N GLY A 559 16.81 22.15 40.19
CA GLY A 559 17.50 21.06 40.87
C GLY A 559 18.36 20.14 40.01
N PRO A 560 18.90 19.07 40.60
CA PRO A 560 19.74 18.09 39.95
C PRO A 560 19.05 17.46 38.73
N TRP A 561 19.83 17.01 37.76
CA TRP A 561 19.33 16.45 36.49
C TRP A 561 18.38 15.25 36.65
N LEU A 562 18.63 14.35 37.58
CA LEU A 562 17.84 13.14 37.79
C LEU A 562 16.39 13.40 38.22
N PRO A 563 16.08 14.26 39.24
CA PRO A 563 14.72 14.64 39.54
C PRO A 563 13.98 15.32 38.39
N ARG A 564 14.66 16.17 37.61
CA ARG A 564 14.08 16.82 36.42
C ARG A 564 13.71 15.79 35.37
N LEU A 565 14.57 14.81 35.09
CA LEU A 565 14.28 13.71 34.17
C LEU A 565 13.07 12.89 34.65
N ALA A 566 12.99 12.57 35.96
CA ALA A 566 11.87 11.82 36.50
C ALA A 566 10.56 12.60 36.36
N ALA A 567 10.54 13.90 36.70
CA ALA A 567 9.36 14.75 36.58
C ALA A 567 8.90 14.89 35.10
N ALA A 568 9.82 15.12 34.20
CA ALA A 568 9.55 15.20 32.76
C ALA A 568 9.00 13.87 32.21
N THR A 569 9.59 12.74 32.63
CA THR A 569 9.12 11.40 32.20
C THR A 569 7.72 11.11 32.74
N LEU A 570 7.43 11.46 33.97
CA LEU A 570 6.09 11.33 34.57
C LEU A 570 5.06 12.21 33.82
N ALA A 571 5.40 13.44 33.49
CA ALA A 571 4.54 14.33 32.71
C ALA A 571 4.25 13.75 31.32
N LEU A 572 5.27 13.24 30.62
CA LEU A 572 5.11 12.56 29.33
C LEU A 572 4.22 11.31 29.43
N ALA A 573 4.28 10.60 30.55
CA ALA A 573 3.53 9.37 30.78
C ALA A 573 2.06 9.59 31.20
N VAL A 574 1.63 10.80 31.52
CA VAL A 574 0.26 11.10 32.02
C VAL A 574 -0.83 10.52 31.11
N PRO A 575 -0.85 10.75 29.77
CA PRO A 575 -1.90 10.17 28.92
C PRO A 575 -1.84 8.64 28.84
N SER A 576 -0.66 8.06 28.92
CA SER A 576 -0.47 6.61 28.95
C SER A 576 -1.01 5.99 30.24
N ALA A 577 -0.76 6.63 31.39
CA ALA A 577 -1.30 6.22 32.66
C ALA A 577 -2.83 6.30 32.69
N LEU A 578 -3.41 7.40 32.21
CA LEU A 578 -4.87 7.55 32.07
C LEU A 578 -5.48 6.47 31.14
N PHE A 579 -4.82 6.17 30.04
CA PHE A 579 -5.26 5.10 29.13
C PHE A 579 -5.22 3.71 29.80
N LEU A 580 -4.17 3.41 30.55
CA LEU A 580 -4.06 2.15 31.29
C LEU A 580 -5.11 2.03 32.39
N LEU A 581 -5.37 3.10 33.13
CA LEU A 581 -6.45 3.15 34.13
C LEU A 581 -7.82 2.95 33.45
N ALA A 582 -8.09 3.59 32.33
CA ALA A 582 -9.34 3.42 31.62
C ALA A 582 -9.57 1.97 31.11
N ARG A 583 -8.52 1.18 30.93
CA ARG A 583 -8.63 -0.26 30.58
C ARG A 583 -9.31 -1.10 31.65
N ILE A 584 -9.37 -0.65 32.88
CA ILE A 584 -10.06 -1.32 33.97
C ILE A 584 -11.58 -1.36 33.72
N TRP A 585 -12.12 -0.28 33.15
CA TRP A 585 -13.58 -0.11 32.96
C TRP A 585 -14.05 -0.31 31.51
N PHE A 586 -13.14 -0.16 30.53
CA PHE A 586 -13.50 -0.16 29.13
C PHE A 586 -12.72 -1.23 28.33
N SER A 587 -13.37 -1.83 27.35
CA SER A 587 -12.70 -2.78 26.45
C SER A 587 -11.61 -2.10 25.63
N GLN A 588 -10.51 -2.81 25.40
CA GLN A 588 -9.36 -2.32 24.63
C GLN A 588 -9.76 -1.80 23.25
N ALA A 589 -10.64 -2.52 22.54
CA ALA A 589 -11.12 -2.11 21.23
C ALA A 589 -11.86 -0.76 21.25
N ARG A 590 -12.65 -0.48 22.30
CA ARG A 590 -13.35 0.79 22.47
C ARG A 590 -12.37 1.93 22.75
N LEU A 591 -11.40 1.70 23.65
CA LEU A 591 -10.39 2.68 23.98
C LEU A 591 -9.52 3.06 22.78
N ILE A 592 -9.10 2.08 21.99
CA ILE A 592 -8.32 2.33 20.77
C ILE A 592 -9.14 3.16 19.77
N ARG A 593 -10.42 2.85 19.55
CA ARG A 593 -11.30 3.65 18.68
C ARG A 593 -11.43 5.08 19.20
N THR A 594 -11.61 5.26 20.50
CA THR A 594 -11.65 6.60 21.13
C THR A 594 -10.35 7.34 20.93
N LEU A 595 -9.21 6.68 21.17
CA LEU A 595 -7.88 7.27 21.01
C LEU A 595 -7.64 7.79 19.59
N TYR A 596 -7.99 7.00 18.57
CA TYR A 596 -7.88 7.45 17.17
C TYR A 596 -8.92 8.52 16.82
N GLY A 597 -10.09 8.51 17.43
CA GLY A 597 -11.06 9.59 17.28
C GLY A 597 -10.54 10.92 17.82
N LEU A 598 -9.65 10.89 18.81
CA LEU A 598 -9.00 12.07 19.41
C LEU A 598 -7.77 12.56 18.62
N LEU A 599 -7.30 11.84 17.59
CA LEU A 599 -6.11 12.22 16.80
C LEU A 599 -6.15 13.67 16.28
N PRO A 600 -7.27 14.22 15.76
CA PRO A 600 -7.32 15.62 15.35
C PRO A 600 -7.13 16.61 16.51
N LEU A 601 -7.61 16.27 17.70
CA LEU A 601 -7.41 17.09 18.88
C LEU A 601 -5.95 17.08 19.34
N VAL A 602 -5.30 15.90 19.34
CA VAL A 602 -3.86 15.79 19.66
C VAL A 602 -3.03 16.61 18.66
N TRP A 603 -3.33 16.49 17.36
CA TRP A 603 -2.69 17.30 16.32
C TRP A 603 -2.88 18.80 16.56
N ALA A 604 -4.09 19.23 16.91
CA ALA A 604 -4.41 20.64 17.14
C ALA A 604 -3.70 21.20 18.38
N LEU A 605 -3.57 20.40 19.45
CA LEU A 605 -2.84 20.79 20.65
C LEU A 605 -1.33 20.92 20.38
N LEU A 606 -0.74 20.01 19.60
CA LEU A 606 0.65 20.12 19.16
C LEU A 606 0.87 21.36 18.29
N LEU A 607 -0.05 21.66 17.38
CA LEU A 607 0.00 22.89 16.59
C LEU A 607 -0.08 24.12 17.52
N ALA A 608 -1.05 24.16 18.44
CA ALA A 608 -1.24 25.26 19.37
C ALA A 608 0.01 25.50 20.25
N ARG A 609 0.73 24.45 20.62
CA ARG A 609 2.01 24.53 21.33
C ARG A 609 3.09 25.24 20.52
N HIS A 610 3.16 25.00 19.20
CA HIS A 610 4.21 25.57 18.35
C HIS A 610 3.87 26.97 17.79
N LEU A 611 2.59 27.38 17.84
CA LEU A 611 2.17 28.70 17.36
C LEU A 611 2.89 29.87 18.04
N PRO A 612 3.18 29.89 19.38
CA PRO A 612 3.91 30.98 20.00
C PRO A 612 5.28 31.21 19.36
N ILE A 613 6.08 30.15 19.19
CA ILE A 613 7.40 30.26 18.55
C ILE A 613 7.23 30.67 17.08
N GLY A 614 6.34 30.00 16.35
CA GLY A 614 6.12 30.28 14.94
C GLY A 614 5.62 31.71 14.65
N MET A 615 4.66 32.20 15.43
CA MET A 615 4.05 33.52 15.17
C MET A 615 4.83 34.67 15.77
N ALA A 616 5.55 34.47 16.87
CA ALA A 616 6.37 35.52 17.48
C ALA A 616 7.73 35.68 16.81
N GLU A 617 8.35 34.57 16.39
CA GLU A 617 9.76 34.60 15.95
C GLU A 617 9.96 34.38 14.44
N ALA A 618 8.98 33.83 13.70
CA ALA A 618 9.15 33.56 12.28
C ALA A 618 9.48 34.84 11.45
N GLY A 619 8.94 35.99 11.85
CA GLY A 619 9.20 37.26 11.18
C GLY A 619 10.60 37.83 11.41
N THR A 620 11.40 37.26 12.32
CA THR A 620 12.78 37.64 12.56
C THR A 620 13.79 36.89 11.69
N LEU A 621 13.36 35.91 10.89
CA LEU A 621 14.25 35.09 10.05
C LEU A 621 15.16 35.94 9.12
N LEU A 622 14.59 36.88 8.38
CA LEU A 622 15.33 37.69 7.41
C LEU A 622 16.31 38.65 8.12
N PRO A 623 15.91 39.45 9.14
CA PRO A 623 16.84 40.27 9.88
C PRO A 623 17.99 39.48 10.53
N VAL A 624 17.68 38.37 11.17
CA VAL A 624 18.66 37.51 11.86
C VAL A 624 19.61 36.80 10.87
N SER A 625 19.13 36.51 9.66
CA SER A 625 19.98 35.92 8.62
C SER A 625 21.06 36.84 8.09
N GLY A 626 20.92 38.15 8.27
CA GLY A 626 21.84 39.16 7.69
C GLY A 626 21.77 39.27 6.18
N LEU A 627 20.88 38.55 5.53
CA LEU A 627 20.76 38.51 4.06
C LEU A 627 20.03 39.73 3.50
N VAL A 628 19.12 40.32 4.27
CA VAL A 628 18.28 41.45 3.87
C VAL A 628 18.06 42.36 5.06
N ALA A 629 18.18 43.69 4.87
CA ALA A 629 17.77 44.70 5.84
C ALA A 629 16.22 44.79 5.82
N ALA A 630 15.55 43.88 6.45
CA ALA A 630 14.09 43.84 6.58
C ALA A 630 13.65 44.12 8.01
N PRO A 631 12.53 44.82 8.23
CA PRO A 631 11.99 45.00 9.58
C PRO A 631 11.58 43.66 10.16
N ALA A 632 11.94 43.39 11.42
CA ALA A 632 11.43 42.25 12.17
C ALA A 632 9.95 42.50 12.46
N TRP A 633 9.13 41.46 12.28
CA TRP A 633 7.73 41.47 12.70
C TRP A 633 7.47 40.33 13.69
N SER A 634 6.61 40.57 14.64
CA SER A 634 6.14 39.59 15.62
C SER A 634 4.63 39.74 15.79
N ALA A 635 3.95 38.62 15.86
CA ALA A 635 2.50 38.65 16.13
C ALA A 635 2.20 39.07 17.57
N ASP A 636 1.14 39.83 17.75
CA ASP A 636 0.62 40.19 19.07
C ASP A 636 0.26 38.93 19.87
N PRO A 637 0.60 38.86 21.17
CA PRO A 637 0.26 37.72 22.02
C PRO A 637 -1.25 37.38 22.05
N HIS A 638 -2.14 38.39 21.95
CA HIS A 638 -3.60 38.13 21.86
C HIS A 638 -3.99 37.45 20.56
N VAL A 639 -3.34 37.80 19.45
CA VAL A 639 -3.55 37.13 18.15
C VAL A 639 -3.06 35.70 18.22
N ILE A 640 -1.91 35.45 18.84
CA ILE A 640 -1.39 34.09 19.05
C ILE A 640 -2.36 33.26 19.90
N ALA A 641 -2.83 33.81 21.01
CA ALA A 641 -3.79 33.17 21.91
C ALA A 641 -5.14 32.85 21.20
N PHE A 642 -5.58 33.78 20.34
CA PHE A 642 -6.76 33.56 19.50
C PHE A 642 -6.53 32.39 18.52
N CYS A 643 -5.41 32.37 17.79
CA CYS A 643 -5.07 31.29 16.85
C CYS A 643 -4.94 29.93 17.55
N GLN A 644 -4.36 29.87 18.75
CA GLN A 644 -4.31 28.68 19.59
C GLN A 644 -5.73 28.17 19.90
N SER A 645 -6.63 29.08 20.32
CA SER A 645 -8.02 28.73 20.64
C SER A 645 -8.78 28.22 19.42
N VAL A 646 -8.62 28.88 18.26
CA VAL A 646 -9.21 28.42 17.00
C VAL A 646 -8.70 27.04 16.62
N ALA A 647 -7.40 26.79 16.69
CA ALA A 647 -6.83 25.47 16.37
C ALA A 647 -7.42 24.37 17.27
N VAL A 648 -7.50 24.60 18.59
CA VAL A 648 -8.05 23.63 19.55
C VAL A 648 -9.55 23.39 19.31
N VAL A 649 -10.34 24.45 19.05
CA VAL A 649 -11.78 24.31 18.75
C VAL A 649 -12.02 23.55 17.46
N LEU A 650 -11.24 23.81 16.40
CA LEU A 650 -11.32 23.05 15.15
C LEU A 650 -10.94 21.59 15.37
N GLY A 651 -9.85 21.31 16.09
CA GLY A 651 -9.43 19.95 16.43
C GLY A 651 -10.48 19.20 17.27
N LEU A 652 -11.08 19.86 18.25
CA LEU A 652 -12.16 19.32 19.07
C LEU A 652 -13.40 18.99 18.23
N SER A 653 -13.85 19.95 17.43
CA SER A 653 -15.02 19.76 16.57
C SER A 653 -14.84 18.57 15.63
N TRP A 654 -13.66 18.47 15.04
CA TRP A 654 -13.31 17.35 14.17
C TRP A 654 -13.23 16.02 14.92
N ALA A 655 -12.64 16.00 16.11
CA ALA A 655 -12.60 14.82 16.98
C ALA A 655 -14.00 14.34 17.36
N VAL A 656 -14.91 15.24 17.76
CA VAL A 656 -16.31 14.89 18.11
C VAL A 656 -17.04 14.26 16.91
N VAL A 657 -16.85 14.79 15.70
CA VAL A 657 -17.42 14.21 14.47
C VAL A 657 -16.86 12.81 14.20
N LEU A 658 -15.56 12.59 14.38
CA LEU A 658 -14.95 11.27 14.22
C LEU A 658 -15.41 10.29 15.29
N LEU A 659 -15.45 10.70 16.56
CA LEU A 659 -15.97 9.89 17.67
C LEU A 659 -17.42 9.45 17.43
N ARG A 660 -18.27 10.34 16.90
CA ARG A 660 -19.65 9.98 16.53
C ARG A 660 -19.68 8.86 15.48
N ARG A 661 -18.78 8.89 14.49
CA ARG A 661 -18.70 7.84 13.44
C ARG A 661 -18.11 6.54 13.98
N GLN A 662 -17.08 6.61 14.82
CA GLN A 662 -16.39 5.45 15.41
C GLN A 662 -17.25 4.71 16.45
N LEU A 663 -18.04 5.43 17.23
CA LEU A 663 -18.85 4.94 18.33
C LEU A 663 -20.36 4.95 18.02
N ALA A 664 -20.73 4.97 16.73
CA ALA A 664 -22.12 5.10 16.24
C ALA A 664 -23.11 4.07 16.84
N ARG A 665 -22.62 2.89 17.28
CA ARG A 665 -23.44 1.83 17.88
C ARG A 665 -23.92 2.12 19.32
N SER A 666 -23.31 3.11 20.03
CA SER A 666 -23.63 3.41 21.44
C SER A 666 -23.62 4.92 21.68
N ARG A 667 -24.82 5.50 21.83
CA ARG A 667 -24.98 6.94 22.13
C ARG A 667 -24.27 7.32 23.44
N ARG A 668 -24.35 6.45 24.49
CA ARG A 668 -23.68 6.70 25.78
C ARG A 668 -22.16 6.73 25.63
N ALA A 669 -21.58 5.79 24.86
CA ALA A 669 -20.15 5.76 24.62
C ALA A 669 -19.66 6.99 23.83
N TRP A 670 -20.43 7.43 22.83
CA TRP A 670 -20.11 8.65 22.08
C TRP A 670 -20.18 9.91 22.97
N LEU A 671 -21.23 10.06 23.77
CA LEU A 671 -21.37 11.20 24.68
C LEU A 671 -20.23 11.25 25.71
N GLY A 672 -19.89 10.12 26.33
CA GLY A 672 -18.78 10.05 27.29
C GLY A 672 -17.42 10.38 26.63
N ALA A 673 -17.15 9.83 25.43
CA ALA A 673 -15.92 10.13 24.69
C ALA A 673 -15.86 11.61 24.24
N SER A 674 -17.01 12.21 23.88
CA SER A 674 -17.08 13.62 23.51
C SER A 674 -16.88 14.53 24.73
N ALA A 675 -17.44 14.20 25.89
CA ALA A 675 -17.18 14.90 27.14
C ALA A 675 -15.69 14.85 27.52
N LEU A 676 -15.06 13.67 27.40
CA LEU A 676 -13.62 13.53 27.58
C LEU A 676 -12.82 14.40 26.59
N ALA A 677 -13.23 14.46 25.33
CA ALA A 677 -12.57 15.33 24.34
C ALA A 677 -12.66 16.80 24.71
N VAL A 678 -13.82 17.27 25.23
CA VAL A 678 -13.99 18.65 25.71
C VAL A 678 -13.09 18.92 26.89
N LEU A 679 -13.02 18.01 27.88
CA LEU A 679 -12.15 18.15 29.05
C LEU A 679 -10.66 18.20 28.65
N LEU A 680 -10.24 17.31 27.73
CA LEU A 680 -8.87 17.29 27.21
C LEU A 680 -8.55 18.55 26.39
N ALA A 681 -9.51 19.09 25.65
CA ALA A 681 -9.33 20.33 24.90
C ALA A 681 -9.19 21.53 25.86
N ALA A 682 -10.02 21.61 26.89
CA ALA A 682 -9.95 22.68 27.91
C ALA A 682 -8.63 22.61 28.71
N ALA A 683 -8.27 21.42 29.19
CA ALA A 683 -7.00 21.21 29.92
C ALA A 683 -5.79 21.50 29.01
N GLY A 684 -5.77 21.00 27.80
CA GLY A 684 -4.69 21.25 26.82
C GLY A 684 -4.60 22.74 26.47
N ARG A 685 -5.73 23.43 26.26
CA ARG A 685 -5.72 24.88 25.99
C ARG A 685 -5.18 25.68 27.19
N TRP A 686 -5.53 25.28 28.40
CA TRP A 686 -4.99 25.89 29.63
C TRP A 686 -3.46 25.67 29.71
N LEU A 687 -2.98 24.47 29.41
CA LEU A 687 -1.55 24.16 29.43
C LEU A 687 -0.75 25.00 28.41
N VAL A 688 -1.23 25.12 27.18
CA VAL A 688 -0.51 25.86 26.12
C VAL A 688 -0.79 27.34 26.11
N ALA A 689 -1.62 27.86 27.07
CA ALA A 689 -1.89 29.29 27.17
C ALA A 689 -0.60 30.08 27.43
N LEU A 690 -0.41 31.15 26.66
CA LEU A 690 0.63 32.11 27.02
C LEU A 690 0.36 32.66 28.44
N PRO A 691 1.40 32.89 29.27
CA PRO A 691 1.21 33.64 30.47
C PRO A 691 0.66 35.02 30.06
N PHE A 692 -0.49 35.38 30.56
CA PHE A 692 -0.93 36.77 30.46
C PHE A 692 0.10 37.59 31.23
N ALA A 693 0.80 38.47 30.51
CA ALA A 693 1.69 39.41 31.11
C ALA A 693 0.92 40.42 31.96
#